data_c8e0aa74a0db04856f23c26458b619b3
#
_entry.id   c8e0aa74a0db04856f23c26458b619b3
#
_cell.length_a   1.000
_cell.length_b   1.000
_cell.length_c   1.000
_cell.angle_alpha   90.00
_cell.angle_beta   90.00
_cell.angle_gamma   90.00
#
_symmetry.space_group_name_H-M   'P 1'
#
loop_
_entity.id
_entity.type
_entity.pdbx_description
1 polymer ?
#
loop_
_entity_poly.entity_id
_entity_poly.type
_entity_poly.pdbx_seq_one_letter_code
_entity_poly.pdbx_strand_id
1 'polypeptide(L)'
;MTCPCCIRIVVLTLAAELLVVGGWSQEAEDLHWLVVEADPQGSPTDRTLPGVTVQFGCNAEQNDADGVLASDAAGEFPPITKLSGCPETCWATFSFVGYETQTRSCKDLRQTGGLVSLRPQTENLDAVVVTASIAGSTVQEETVPVTVLKPYLAESSNALDLKGLVSKTPGVSILDGQVSIRGGSGYSYGVGSRVQMLLDGMPMLSGDLGEIWWSYLPMEHVSQVEVVKATASSMYGSGASNGVIHMRTAWPTAEPQTAVSVFNGVYHDPDSASWRWWDESYSPVSNGMSVSHRQAFGKLDLVSGGSVFSDKTYLSRGHEQRIRANAKWRYRLSPIWQVGGAVQGQYQQMGRFILWDDFTTNAYLPMEGTSSEDRWANWHTDVWAKCATLTGGTHHLNARVFQTSRYGSGPQPTMTSTLAMGQYRYSRTVGDHLTLQAGGFGSVQKSFSSLYPGIQLLTFNLAHFEQVEWAKNGWKLGGGIRYESNLNPGVYDENSGPILRFGANRRLTPSTNVRFSYGESLRFASIAERYVVGSLSAGINIRGNLGLQSESGNNWELGLVQEVKGDAGSMLLEASVFVLNYDEMIEYTLQAATDSNGTIIIEDGVPQFYFQPLNLGRTRISGFEVSATGEGRVGRIPIRAVAGYTYNYAGDLSNDPAQDSLHVYWGNFLQSFGEARDSLVAAGSLLKYRNKGALKVDVEWDMGPLTAGVAVNHQSFIDAVDWYFEELISGLVNYREQFTNGAKRWDARISYTAPKGQRFSLVVNNLTNGVVSTRPGIMGAPRHVMLRFDTTF
;
A
#
# COMPACT_ATOMS: atom_id res chain seq x y z
N MET A 1 -0.38 40.22 7.31
CA MET A 1 0.44 40.91 6.29
C MET A 1 0.56 40.00 5.08
N THR A 2 -0.11 40.38 4.00
CA THR A 2 -0.23 39.60 2.78
C THR A 2 1.07 39.76 1.97
N CYS A 3 1.72 38.66 1.69
CA CYS A 3 2.91 38.62 0.86
C CYS A 3 2.54 38.57 -0.63
N PRO A 4 2.90 39.57 -1.47
CA PRO A 4 2.44 39.67 -2.86
C PRO A 4 3.20 38.74 -3.84
N CYS A 5 4.17 37.93 -3.40
CA CYS A 5 5.03 37.16 -4.29
C CYS A 5 4.45 35.79 -4.74
N CYS A 6 3.53 35.20 -3.97
CA CYS A 6 3.00 33.87 -4.33
C CYS A 6 1.99 33.85 -5.46
N ILE A 7 1.36 34.98 -5.79
CA ILE A 7 0.33 35.06 -6.85
C ILE A 7 0.94 35.28 -8.24
N ARG A 8 2.19 35.76 -8.34
CA ARG A 8 2.82 36.05 -9.64
C ARG A 8 3.41 34.82 -10.37
N ILE A 9 3.67 33.72 -9.68
CA ILE A 9 4.26 32.53 -10.29
C ILE A 9 3.21 31.68 -11.01
N VAL A 10 1.97 31.66 -10.55
CA VAL A 10 0.86 30.90 -11.19
C VAL A 10 0.37 31.59 -12.48
N VAL A 11 0.53 32.88 -12.61
CA VAL A 11 0.06 33.66 -13.79
C VAL A 11 1.07 33.65 -14.94
N LEU A 12 2.35 33.44 -14.66
CA LEU A 12 3.40 33.45 -15.71
C LEU A 12 3.47 32.14 -16.52
N THR A 13 2.99 31.01 -15.99
CA THR A 13 2.89 29.74 -16.72
C THR A 13 1.71 29.69 -17.69
N LEU A 14 0.66 30.44 -17.45
CA LEU A 14 -0.51 30.53 -18.35
C LEU A 14 -0.33 31.52 -19.52
N ALA A 15 0.62 32.43 -19.45
CA ALA A 15 0.83 33.46 -20.50
C ALA A 15 1.80 33.04 -21.62
N ALA A 16 2.56 31.95 -21.43
CA ALA A 16 3.55 31.50 -22.43
C ALA A 16 2.94 30.62 -23.55
N GLU A 17 1.71 30.18 -23.44
CA GLU A 17 1.06 29.27 -24.42
C GLU A 17 0.20 29.96 -25.47
N LEU A 18 0.10 31.27 -25.49
CA LEU A 18 -0.79 32.03 -26.41
C LEU A 18 -0.11 32.66 -27.65
N LEU A 19 1.14 32.37 -27.89
CA LEU A 19 1.88 33.02 -29.01
C LEU A 19 2.68 32.06 -29.88
N VAL A 20 2.05 31.02 -30.45
CA VAL A 20 2.57 30.40 -31.71
C VAL A 20 1.37 29.93 -32.54
N VAL A 21 0.84 30.79 -33.36
CA VAL A 21 0.01 30.44 -34.51
C VAL A 21 0.75 30.93 -35.73
N GLY A 22 1.12 30.03 -36.60
CA GLY A 22 1.51 30.41 -37.95
C GLY A 22 2.63 29.54 -38.55
N GLY A 23 2.26 28.58 -39.38
CA GLY A 23 3.19 27.90 -40.28
C GLY A 23 2.57 26.67 -40.93
N TRP A 24 1.91 26.87 -42.05
CA TRP A 24 1.41 25.78 -42.93
C TRP A 24 2.57 25.21 -43.74
N SER A 25 2.77 23.87 -43.69
CA SER A 25 3.43 23.15 -44.78
C SER A 25 3.09 21.66 -44.74
N GLN A 26 2.54 21.20 -45.85
CA GLN A 26 2.47 19.86 -46.44
C GLN A 26 2.12 18.65 -45.60
N GLU A 27 1.01 18.03 -45.98
CA GLU A 27 0.43 16.78 -45.56
C GLU A 27 1.41 15.61 -45.81
N ALA A 28 2.00 15.09 -44.72
CA ALA A 28 2.34 13.69 -44.65
C ALA A 28 1.08 13.01 -44.06
N GLU A 29 0.62 11.90 -44.62
CA GLU A 29 -0.45 11.08 -44.06
C GLU A 29 -0.05 10.63 -42.67
N ASP A 30 -0.51 11.35 -41.65
CA ASP A 30 -0.29 11.00 -40.25
C ASP A 30 -1.12 9.75 -39.94
N LEU A 31 -0.46 8.65 -39.63
CA LEU A 31 -1.09 7.41 -39.13
C LEU A 31 -1.73 7.71 -37.78
N HIS A 32 -3.05 7.81 -37.74
CA HIS A 32 -3.83 7.85 -36.52
C HIS A 32 -4.08 6.42 -36.04
N TRP A 33 -3.69 6.09 -34.84
CA TRP A 33 -3.96 4.79 -34.22
C TRP A 33 -5.05 4.93 -33.17
N LEU A 34 -6.04 4.04 -33.27
CA LEU A 34 -7.12 3.93 -32.32
C LEU A 34 -7.05 2.55 -31.66
N VAL A 35 -6.99 2.50 -30.33
CA VAL A 35 -7.04 1.24 -29.60
C VAL A 35 -8.39 1.05 -28.97
N VAL A 36 -9.00 -0.10 -29.27
CA VAL A 36 -10.30 -0.52 -28.76
C VAL A 36 -10.18 -1.84 -28.01
N GLU A 37 -11.17 -2.15 -27.17
CA GLU A 37 -11.31 -3.46 -26.58
C GLU A 37 -11.74 -4.48 -27.62
N ALA A 38 -11.23 -5.70 -27.54
CA ALA A 38 -11.70 -6.83 -28.31
C ALA A 38 -12.70 -7.66 -27.53
N ASP A 39 -13.68 -8.24 -28.19
CA ASP A 39 -14.54 -9.26 -27.61
C ASP A 39 -13.73 -10.54 -27.31
N PRO A 40 -14.27 -11.54 -26.58
CA PRO A 40 -13.58 -12.79 -26.29
C PRO A 40 -13.15 -13.57 -27.54
N GLN A 41 -13.74 -13.29 -28.72
CA GLN A 41 -13.41 -13.91 -30.00
C GLN A 41 -12.33 -13.11 -30.76
N GLY A 42 -11.96 -11.92 -30.24
CA GLY A 42 -10.90 -11.07 -30.78
C GLY A 42 -11.38 -10.03 -31.80
N SER A 43 -12.68 -9.84 -31.95
CA SER A 43 -13.24 -8.79 -32.81
C SER A 43 -13.23 -7.43 -32.08
N PRO A 44 -12.92 -6.30 -32.79
CA PRO A 44 -12.93 -4.99 -32.16
C PRO A 44 -14.33 -4.59 -31.71
N THR A 45 -14.44 -4.03 -30.50
CA THR A 45 -15.66 -3.42 -29.98
C THR A 45 -15.63 -1.91 -30.17
N ASP A 46 -16.76 -1.23 -29.94
CA ASP A 46 -16.84 0.23 -30.00
C ASP A 46 -16.19 0.93 -28.79
N ARG A 47 -15.57 0.17 -27.91
CA ARG A 47 -14.96 0.69 -26.69
C ARG A 47 -13.49 1.01 -26.86
N THR A 48 -13.17 2.28 -26.85
CA THR A 48 -11.79 2.78 -26.87
C THR A 48 -11.08 2.56 -25.54
N LEU A 49 -9.78 2.26 -25.58
CA LEU A 49 -8.93 2.02 -24.42
C LEU A 49 -7.98 3.21 -24.18
N PRO A 50 -8.31 4.13 -23.26
CA PRO A 50 -7.41 5.22 -22.90
C PRO A 50 -6.28 4.74 -21.99
N GLY A 51 -5.08 5.27 -22.20
CA GLY A 51 -3.91 4.93 -21.39
C GLY A 51 -3.19 3.66 -21.81
N VAL A 52 -3.48 3.13 -23.01
CA VAL A 52 -2.70 2.04 -23.62
C VAL A 52 -1.30 2.57 -23.91
N THR A 53 -0.29 1.85 -23.46
CA THR A 53 1.10 2.16 -23.77
C THR A 53 1.48 1.48 -25.08
N VAL A 54 2.08 2.23 -26.01
CA VAL A 54 2.67 1.68 -27.22
C VAL A 54 4.18 1.90 -27.21
N GLN A 55 4.92 0.83 -27.44
CA GLN A 55 6.34 0.88 -27.75
C GLN A 55 6.51 0.59 -29.23
N PHE A 56 7.28 1.39 -29.95
CA PHE A 56 7.49 1.22 -31.39
C PHE A 56 8.94 1.39 -31.75
N GLY A 57 9.35 0.72 -32.84
CA GLY A 57 10.71 0.77 -33.34
C GLY A 57 10.76 0.50 -34.83
N CYS A 58 11.83 0.99 -35.50
CA CYS A 58 12.05 0.87 -36.93
C CYS A 58 13.00 -0.30 -37.32
N ASN A 59 13.46 -1.09 -36.34
CA ASN A 59 14.38 -2.23 -36.57
C ASN A 59 13.64 -3.58 -36.65
N ALA A 60 14.07 -4.45 -37.56
CA ALA A 60 13.50 -5.81 -37.68
C ALA A 60 13.73 -6.70 -36.44
N GLU A 61 14.76 -6.43 -35.67
CA GLU A 61 15.04 -7.10 -34.41
C GLU A 61 14.37 -6.33 -33.27
N GLN A 62 13.19 -6.65 -32.86
CA GLN A 62 12.32 -6.06 -31.82
C GLN A 62 12.99 -5.69 -30.44
N ASN A 63 14.31 -5.49 -30.47
CA ASN A 63 15.14 -5.37 -29.26
C ASN A 63 15.36 -3.93 -28.76
N ASP A 64 15.14 -2.91 -29.61
CA ASP A 64 15.25 -1.49 -29.21
C ASP A 64 14.04 -0.70 -29.69
N ALA A 65 13.27 -0.19 -28.73
CA ALA A 65 12.16 0.71 -29.04
C ALA A 65 12.67 2.12 -29.31
N ASP A 66 12.24 2.70 -30.44
CA ASP A 66 12.58 4.08 -30.82
C ASP A 66 11.72 5.12 -30.08
N GLY A 67 10.64 4.67 -29.42
CA GLY A 67 9.78 5.52 -28.61
C GLY A 67 8.71 4.77 -27.85
N VAL A 68 8.17 5.43 -26.83
CA VAL A 68 7.02 4.96 -26.03
C VAL A 68 5.98 6.07 -25.98
N LEU A 69 4.73 5.75 -26.27
CA LEU A 69 3.59 6.65 -26.20
C LEU A 69 2.46 6.01 -25.41
N ALA A 70 1.54 6.82 -24.90
CA ALA A 70 0.30 6.34 -24.31
C ALA A 70 -0.90 6.90 -25.07
N SER A 71 -1.93 6.08 -25.26
CA SER A 71 -3.19 6.54 -25.85
C SER A 71 -3.86 7.57 -24.96
N ASP A 72 -4.53 8.50 -25.57
CA ASP A 72 -5.29 9.54 -24.91
C ASP A 72 -6.62 9.01 -24.31
N ALA A 73 -7.46 9.92 -23.91
CA ALA A 73 -8.78 9.61 -23.34
C ALA A 73 -9.76 8.95 -24.34
N ALA A 74 -9.51 9.08 -25.63
CA ALA A 74 -10.30 8.46 -26.70
C ALA A 74 -9.71 7.12 -27.17
N GLY A 75 -8.57 6.69 -26.59
CA GLY A 75 -7.82 5.54 -27.06
C GLY A 75 -6.97 5.83 -28.30
N GLU A 76 -6.84 7.12 -28.68
CA GLU A 76 -6.05 7.56 -29.82
C GLU A 76 -4.62 7.92 -29.40
N PHE A 77 -3.69 7.67 -30.29
CA PHE A 77 -2.30 8.09 -30.10
C PHE A 77 -2.04 9.40 -30.84
N PRO A 78 -1.18 10.27 -30.29
CA PRO A 78 -0.73 11.44 -31.03
C PRO A 78 -0.07 11.00 -32.35
N PRO A 79 -0.16 11.84 -33.44
CA PRO A 79 0.44 11.51 -34.73
C PRO A 79 1.92 11.16 -34.58
N ILE A 80 2.31 9.96 -34.99
CA ILE A 80 3.68 9.47 -34.85
C ILE A 80 4.42 9.82 -36.15
N THR A 81 4.85 11.05 -36.23
CA THR A 81 5.56 11.58 -37.42
C THR A 81 6.85 10.82 -37.78
N LYS A 82 7.46 10.12 -36.81
CA LYS A 82 8.65 9.29 -37.03
C LYS A 82 8.37 8.01 -37.79
N LEU A 83 7.15 7.48 -37.77
CA LEU A 83 6.81 6.26 -38.52
C LEU A 83 6.48 6.53 -40.00
N SER A 84 6.23 7.78 -40.40
CA SER A 84 6.00 8.15 -41.82
C SER A 84 7.25 7.93 -42.69
N GLY A 85 8.44 7.87 -42.12
CA GLY A 85 9.71 7.59 -42.82
C GLY A 85 10.29 6.20 -42.58
N CYS A 86 9.62 5.34 -41.80
CA CYS A 86 10.16 4.00 -41.48
C CYS A 86 9.90 3.00 -42.61
N PRO A 87 10.87 2.09 -42.88
CA PRO A 87 10.70 0.99 -43.83
C PRO A 87 9.60 0.01 -43.38
N GLU A 88 9.23 -0.92 -44.27
CA GLU A 88 8.22 -1.97 -44.00
C GLU A 88 8.52 -2.84 -42.78
N THR A 89 9.70 -2.72 -42.19
CA THR A 89 10.20 -3.48 -41.03
C THR A 89 9.84 -2.87 -39.67
N CYS A 90 9.08 -1.76 -39.60
CA CYS A 90 8.72 -1.17 -38.33
C CYS A 90 7.64 -2.01 -37.58
N TRP A 91 7.66 -1.94 -36.26
CA TRP A 91 6.74 -2.63 -35.37
C TRP A 91 6.22 -1.70 -34.27
N ALA A 92 5.06 -2.01 -33.76
CA ALA A 92 4.49 -1.37 -32.58
C ALA A 92 3.90 -2.43 -31.63
N THR A 93 4.26 -2.36 -30.37
CA THR A 93 3.75 -3.23 -29.30
C THR A 93 2.82 -2.43 -28.39
N PHE A 94 1.56 -2.82 -28.36
CA PHE A 94 0.50 -2.22 -27.58
C PHE A 94 0.32 -3.01 -26.28
N SER A 95 0.41 -2.35 -25.12
CA SER A 95 0.22 -2.94 -23.80
C SER A 95 -0.73 -2.11 -22.97
N PHE A 96 -1.63 -2.80 -22.26
CA PHE A 96 -2.56 -2.17 -21.33
C PHE A 96 -2.84 -3.11 -20.17
N VAL A 97 -3.00 -2.58 -18.96
CA VAL A 97 -3.23 -3.37 -17.76
C VAL A 97 -4.53 -4.16 -17.88
N GLY A 98 -4.44 -5.49 -17.77
CA GLY A 98 -5.57 -6.39 -17.91
C GLY A 98 -5.88 -6.84 -19.33
N TYR A 99 -4.98 -6.55 -20.31
CA TYR A 99 -5.14 -6.92 -21.70
C TYR A 99 -3.91 -7.66 -22.23
N GLU A 100 -4.12 -8.51 -23.25
CA GLU A 100 -3.03 -9.17 -23.96
C GLU A 100 -2.19 -8.13 -24.71
N THR A 101 -0.88 -8.17 -24.47
CA THR A 101 0.06 -7.35 -25.24
C THR A 101 0.08 -7.82 -26.70
N GLN A 102 -0.09 -6.90 -27.64
CA GLN A 102 -0.08 -7.18 -29.07
C GLN A 102 1.03 -6.43 -29.77
N THR A 103 1.85 -7.15 -30.53
CA THR A 103 2.82 -6.55 -31.45
C THR A 103 2.29 -6.63 -32.86
N ARG A 104 2.28 -5.51 -33.57
CA ARG A 104 1.82 -5.36 -34.96
C ARG A 104 2.92 -4.76 -35.80
N SER A 105 3.02 -5.22 -37.04
CA SER A 105 3.87 -4.56 -38.04
C SER A 105 3.21 -3.25 -38.51
N CYS A 106 3.98 -2.27 -38.91
CA CYS A 106 3.41 -1.05 -39.48
C CYS A 106 2.65 -1.31 -40.81
N LYS A 107 2.96 -2.38 -41.49
CA LYS A 107 2.22 -2.85 -42.64
C LYS A 107 0.80 -3.27 -42.25
N ASP A 108 0.66 -4.07 -41.18
CA ASP A 108 -0.65 -4.48 -40.65
C ASP A 108 -1.45 -3.29 -40.14
N LEU A 109 -0.79 -2.35 -39.44
CA LEU A 109 -1.44 -1.15 -38.93
C LEU A 109 -1.98 -0.25 -40.06
N ARG A 110 -1.24 -0.12 -41.17
CA ARG A 110 -1.73 0.60 -42.36
C ARG A 110 -2.89 -0.11 -43.02
N GLN A 111 -2.89 -1.44 -43.05
CA GLN A 111 -3.99 -2.23 -43.63
C GLN A 111 -5.28 -2.18 -42.80
N THR A 112 -5.15 -2.06 -41.49
CA THR A 112 -6.30 -1.94 -40.56
C THR A 112 -6.75 -0.49 -40.38
N GLY A 113 -6.19 0.48 -41.10
CA GLY A 113 -6.49 1.91 -40.89
C GLY A 113 -6.07 2.42 -39.51
N GLY A 114 -5.08 1.80 -38.88
CA GLY A 114 -4.61 2.15 -37.55
C GLY A 114 -5.46 1.61 -36.37
N LEU A 115 -6.47 0.76 -36.66
CA LEU A 115 -7.29 0.16 -35.59
C LEU A 115 -6.56 -1.03 -34.97
N VAL A 116 -6.41 -0.99 -33.63
CA VAL A 116 -5.84 -2.05 -32.81
C VAL A 116 -6.86 -2.50 -31.77
N SER A 117 -7.16 -3.77 -31.73
CA SER A 117 -8.07 -4.35 -30.72
C SER A 117 -7.26 -5.19 -29.71
N LEU A 118 -7.34 -4.83 -28.41
CA LEU A 118 -6.70 -5.58 -27.35
C LEU A 118 -7.71 -6.50 -26.67
N ARG A 119 -7.36 -7.77 -26.50
CA ARG A 119 -8.17 -8.75 -25.75
C ARG A 119 -7.98 -8.56 -24.26
N PRO A 120 -9.06 -8.56 -23.47
CA PRO A 120 -8.92 -8.66 -22.02
C PRO A 120 -8.16 -9.93 -21.65
N GLN A 121 -7.14 -9.79 -20.81
CA GLN A 121 -6.34 -10.91 -20.33
C GLN A 121 -6.53 -11.04 -18.82
N THR A 122 -6.80 -12.23 -18.36
CA THR A 122 -6.95 -12.52 -16.93
C THR A 122 -5.63 -12.63 -16.19
N GLU A 123 -4.50 -12.82 -16.89
CA GLU A 123 -3.19 -13.07 -16.27
C GLU A 123 -2.05 -12.47 -17.07
N ASN A 124 -1.30 -11.53 -16.47
CA ASN A 124 -0.04 -11.04 -17.04
C ASN A 124 0.99 -10.71 -15.95
N LEU A 125 2.22 -11.21 -16.10
CA LEU A 125 3.39 -10.81 -15.32
C LEU A 125 3.85 -9.37 -15.66
N ASP A 126 3.47 -8.83 -16.81
CA ASP A 126 3.79 -7.48 -17.27
C ASP A 126 2.83 -6.42 -16.66
N ALA A 127 2.58 -6.50 -15.35
CA ALA A 127 1.76 -5.51 -14.66
C ALA A 127 2.42 -4.12 -14.78
N VAL A 128 1.70 -3.17 -15.35
CA VAL A 128 2.16 -1.78 -15.43
C VAL A 128 2.02 -1.12 -14.06
N VAL A 129 3.15 -0.66 -13.54
CA VAL A 129 3.24 0.12 -12.30
C VAL A 129 3.04 1.59 -12.63
N VAL A 130 2.17 2.26 -11.89
CA VAL A 130 1.93 3.71 -12.06
C VAL A 130 2.21 4.50 -10.78
N THR A 131 2.51 3.82 -9.67
CA THR A 131 2.79 4.48 -8.39
C THR A 131 4.24 4.97 -8.30
N ALA A 132 5.17 4.25 -8.89
CA ALA A 132 6.59 4.57 -8.79
C ALA A 132 7.10 5.43 -9.96
N SER A 133 6.33 5.58 -11.04
CA SER A 133 6.74 6.24 -12.29
C SER A 133 5.67 7.22 -12.78
N ILE A 134 6.10 8.23 -13.55
CA ILE A 134 5.21 9.26 -14.13
C ILE A 134 4.39 8.68 -15.29
N ALA A 135 5.04 7.95 -16.19
CA ALA A 135 4.43 7.43 -17.41
C ALA A 135 3.89 6.00 -17.30
N GLY A 136 4.10 5.35 -16.15
CA GLY A 136 3.89 3.91 -15.98
C GLY A 136 5.01 3.09 -16.65
N SER A 137 5.41 2.01 -16.02
CA SER A 137 6.41 1.09 -16.55
C SER A 137 6.21 -0.31 -15.98
N THR A 138 6.91 -1.30 -16.50
CA THR A 138 6.90 -2.64 -15.93
C THR A 138 7.67 -2.69 -14.61
N VAL A 139 7.36 -3.66 -13.74
CA VAL A 139 8.09 -3.86 -12.47
C VAL A 139 9.60 -3.98 -12.69
N GLN A 140 9.99 -4.61 -13.79
CA GLN A 140 11.39 -4.83 -14.16
C GLN A 140 12.12 -3.52 -14.46
N GLU A 141 11.45 -2.54 -15.07
CA GLU A 141 12.03 -1.25 -15.47
C GLU A 141 11.96 -0.19 -14.38
N GLU A 142 11.25 -0.46 -13.27
CA GLU A 142 11.14 0.52 -12.19
C GLU A 142 12.49 0.80 -11.52
N THR A 143 12.67 2.06 -11.14
CA THR A 143 13.89 2.53 -10.45
C THR A 143 13.87 2.22 -8.95
N VAL A 144 12.74 1.82 -8.41
CA VAL A 144 12.52 1.43 -7.01
C VAL A 144 11.80 0.08 -6.93
N PRO A 145 11.94 -0.67 -5.84
CA PRO A 145 11.26 -1.96 -5.70
C PRO A 145 9.74 -1.78 -5.55
N VAL A 146 9.00 -2.44 -6.41
CA VAL A 146 7.54 -2.45 -6.38
C VAL A 146 7.04 -3.88 -6.49
N THR A 147 6.17 -4.27 -5.58
CA THR A 147 5.43 -5.54 -5.69
C THR A 147 4.00 -5.26 -6.13
N VAL A 148 3.54 -5.95 -7.15
CA VAL A 148 2.18 -5.87 -7.64
C VAL A 148 1.40 -7.10 -7.22
N LEU A 149 0.32 -6.89 -6.46
CA LEU A 149 -0.61 -7.93 -6.03
C LEU A 149 -1.86 -7.88 -6.89
N LYS A 150 -2.17 -8.99 -7.52
CA LYS A 150 -3.32 -9.13 -8.41
C LYS A 150 -4.57 -9.60 -7.67
N PRO A 151 -5.79 -9.35 -8.21
CA PRO A 151 -7.06 -9.70 -7.57
C PRO A 151 -7.20 -11.18 -7.20
N TYR A 152 -6.68 -12.09 -8.02
CA TYR A 152 -6.79 -13.52 -7.78
C TYR A 152 -6.19 -13.96 -6.43
N LEU A 153 -5.13 -13.28 -5.95
CA LEU A 153 -4.54 -13.55 -4.65
C LEU A 153 -5.48 -13.20 -3.50
N ALA A 154 -6.30 -12.16 -3.66
CA ALA A 154 -7.32 -11.79 -2.69
C ALA A 154 -8.47 -12.80 -2.67
N GLU A 155 -8.92 -13.19 -3.85
CA GLU A 155 -10.04 -14.14 -4.02
C GLU A 155 -9.66 -15.55 -3.55
N SER A 156 -8.51 -16.07 -3.98
CA SER A 156 -8.06 -17.43 -3.66
C SER A 156 -7.79 -17.61 -2.17
N SER A 157 -7.31 -16.59 -1.48
CA SER A 157 -6.99 -16.64 -0.05
C SER A 157 -8.12 -16.20 0.87
N ASN A 158 -9.27 -15.83 0.32
CA ASN A 158 -10.37 -15.20 1.05
C ASN A 158 -9.87 -14.04 1.94
N ALA A 159 -9.07 -13.15 1.35
CA ALA A 159 -8.65 -11.96 2.07
C ALA A 159 -9.87 -11.08 2.36
N LEU A 160 -10.24 -10.99 3.63
CA LEU A 160 -11.45 -10.28 4.09
C LEU A 160 -11.28 -8.76 4.07
N ASP A 161 -10.03 -8.32 4.06
CA ASP A 161 -9.61 -6.93 3.96
C ASP A 161 -8.27 -6.82 3.20
N LEU A 162 -7.87 -5.60 2.90
CA LEU A 162 -6.60 -5.34 2.20
C LEU A 162 -5.38 -5.75 3.05
N LYS A 163 -5.48 -5.72 4.37
CA LYS A 163 -4.42 -6.15 5.30
C LYS A 163 -4.01 -7.60 5.02
N GLY A 164 -4.99 -8.50 4.87
CA GLY A 164 -4.74 -9.91 4.56
C GLY A 164 -3.99 -10.10 3.25
N LEU A 165 -4.31 -9.32 2.22
CA LEU A 165 -3.63 -9.37 0.93
C LEU A 165 -2.20 -8.81 1.00
N VAL A 166 -2.04 -7.62 1.56
CA VAL A 166 -0.73 -6.93 1.66
C VAL A 166 0.23 -7.69 2.57
N SER A 167 -0.28 -8.37 3.61
CA SER A 167 0.54 -9.21 4.49
C SER A 167 1.28 -10.34 3.79
N LYS A 168 0.89 -10.71 2.56
CA LYS A 168 1.58 -11.71 1.73
C LYS A 168 2.81 -11.16 0.99
N THR A 169 2.95 -9.83 0.90
CA THR A 169 4.09 -9.19 0.23
C THR A 169 5.38 -9.44 1.00
N PRO A 170 6.46 -9.94 0.37
CA PRO A 170 7.78 -9.96 0.98
C PRO A 170 8.21 -8.57 1.45
N GLY A 171 8.89 -8.49 2.60
CA GLY A 171 9.33 -7.23 3.21
C GLY A 171 8.25 -6.42 3.93
N VAL A 172 6.99 -6.84 3.90
CA VAL A 172 5.91 -6.17 4.61
C VAL A 172 5.53 -6.98 5.86
N SER A 173 5.46 -6.36 7.01
CA SER A 173 4.88 -6.92 8.23
C SER A 173 3.74 -6.03 8.72
N ILE A 174 2.74 -6.63 9.37
CA ILE A 174 1.62 -5.88 9.94
C ILE A 174 1.46 -6.35 11.39
N LEU A 175 1.66 -5.43 12.32
CA LEU A 175 1.57 -5.65 13.74
C LEU A 175 0.34 -4.90 14.26
N ASP A 176 -0.71 -5.63 14.63
CA ASP A 176 -1.99 -5.08 15.11
C ASP A 176 -2.55 -3.94 14.22
N GLY A 177 -2.54 -4.17 12.90
CA GLY A 177 -3.03 -3.19 11.92
C GLY A 177 -2.01 -2.16 11.46
N GLN A 178 -0.90 -1.99 12.16
CA GLN A 178 0.17 -1.09 11.75
C GLN A 178 1.13 -1.77 10.78
N VAL A 179 1.26 -1.18 9.59
CA VAL A 179 2.13 -1.69 8.54
C VAL A 179 3.56 -1.22 8.74
N SER A 180 4.49 -2.12 8.52
CA SER A 180 5.93 -1.88 8.50
C SER A 180 6.52 -2.48 7.24
N ILE A 181 7.23 -1.67 6.45
CA ILE A 181 7.98 -2.13 5.30
C ILE A 181 9.45 -2.22 5.72
N ARG A 182 10.05 -3.42 5.60
CA ARG A 182 11.47 -3.66 5.91
C ARG A 182 11.88 -3.19 7.32
N GLY A 183 10.98 -3.33 8.30
CA GLY A 183 11.23 -2.93 9.69
C GLY A 183 11.21 -1.43 9.97
N GLY A 184 10.80 -0.58 9.01
CA GLY A 184 10.77 0.88 9.17
C GLY A 184 9.79 1.40 10.21
N SER A 185 8.84 0.58 10.67
CA SER A 185 7.91 0.92 11.76
C SER A 185 7.91 -0.17 12.82
N GLY A 186 7.85 0.23 14.09
CA GLY A 186 7.52 -0.63 15.22
C GLY A 186 6.03 -0.61 15.52
N TYR A 187 5.65 -0.89 16.77
CA TYR A 187 4.29 -0.77 17.27
C TYR A 187 4.08 0.59 17.92
N SER A 188 3.15 1.39 17.43
CA SER A 188 2.83 2.73 17.90
C SER A 188 1.35 2.91 18.23
N TYR A 189 0.70 1.85 18.73
CA TYR A 189 -0.71 1.86 19.15
C TYR A 189 -1.69 2.32 18.04
N GLY A 190 -1.33 2.07 16.76
CA GLY A 190 -2.14 2.45 15.60
C GLY A 190 -2.01 3.92 15.19
N VAL A 191 -1.02 4.66 15.71
CA VAL A 191 -0.86 6.09 15.45
C VAL A 191 0.40 6.34 14.61
N GLY A 192 0.33 7.31 13.68
CA GLY A 192 1.50 7.80 12.96
C GLY A 192 2.10 6.83 11.95
N SER A 193 1.32 6.36 10.96
CA SER A 193 1.85 5.50 9.91
C SER A 193 2.98 6.17 9.12
N ARG A 194 4.04 5.40 8.85
CA ARG A 194 5.15 5.76 7.95
C ARG A 194 4.93 5.23 6.53
N VAL A 195 3.84 4.50 6.31
CA VAL A 195 3.45 3.98 5.01
C VAL A 195 2.18 4.66 4.55
N GLN A 196 2.27 5.32 3.39
CA GLN A 196 1.12 6.00 2.79
C GLN A 196 0.18 4.99 2.15
N MET A 197 -1.10 5.04 2.51
CA MET A 197 -2.16 4.33 1.82
C MET A 197 -2.79 5.23 0.77
N LEU A 198 -2.90 4.75 -0.47
CA LEU A 198 -3.59 5.42 -1.56
C LEU A 198 -4.78 4.57 -2.04
N LEU A 199 -5.91 5.21 -2.27
CA LEU A 199 -7.06 4.65 -2.98
C LEU A 199 -7.29 5.47 -4.25
N ASP A 200 -7.14 4.83 -5.42
CA ASP A 200 -7.25 5.47 -6.74
C ASP A 200 -6.39 6.76 -6.86
N GLY A 201 -5.18 6.73 -6.27
CA GLY A 201 -4.20 7.81 -6.35
C GLY A 201 -4.34 8.92 -5.31
N MET A 202 -5.32 8.87 -4.42
CA MET A 202 -5.51 9.86 -3.35
C MET A 202 -5.20 9.26 -1.97
N PRO A 203 -4.56 10.05 -1.07
CA PRO A 203 -4.26 9.63 0.30
C PRO A 203 -5.49 9.14 1.08
N MET A 204 -5.30 8.09 1.90
CA MET A 204 -6.36 7.42 2.66
C MET A 204 -5.94 7.09 4.10
N LEU A 205 -5.08 7.90 4.69
CA LEU A 205 -4.80 7.88 6.14
C LEU A 205 -5.83 8.72 6.88
N SER A 206 -6.21 8.30 8.09
CA SER A 206 -7.04 9.15 8.96
C SER A 206 -6.29 10.43 9.31
N GLY A 207 -6.99 11.55 9.35
CA GLY A 207 -6.35 12.84 9.53
C GLY A 207 -5.66 12.98 10.89
N ASP A 208 -6.30 12.58 11.97
CA ASP A 208 -5.84 12.78 13.35
C ASP A 208 -4.84 11.72 13.83
N LEU A 209 -5.13 10.44 13.56
CA LEU A 209 -4.27 9.31 13.96
C LEU A 209 -3.18 9.01 12.93
N GLY A 210 -3.40 9.31 11.65
CA GLY A 210 -2.51 8.91 10.58
C GLY A 210 -2.49 7.38 10.38
N GLU A 211 -3.62 6.69 10.63
CA GLU A 211 -3.74 5.25 10.50
C GLU A 211 -4.40 4.81 9.21
N ILE A 212 -4.19 3.55 8.83
CA ILE A 212 -4.84 2.91 7.68
C ILE A 212 -6.10 2.18 8.15
N TRP A 213 -7.25 2.54 7.59
CA TRP A 213 -8.53 1.84 7.81
C TRP A 213 -8.67 0.67 6.84
N TRP A 214 -8.04 -0.47 7.15
CA TRP A 214 -7.98 -1.64 6.28
C TRP A 214 -9.34 -2.17 5.86
N SER A 215 -10.29 -2.23 6.80
CA SER A 215 -11.64 -2.71 6.59
C SER A 215 -12.50 -1.77 5.74
N TYR A 216 -12.09 -0.52 5.62
CA TYR A 216 -12.79 0.50 4.84
C TYR A 216 -12.57 0.36 3.34
N LEU A 217 -11.47 -0.26 2.90
CA LEU A 217 -11.09 -0.34 1.49
C LEU A 217 -11.99 -1.33 0.71
N PRO A 218 -12.47 -0.96 -0.52
CA PRO A 218 -13.48 -1.71 -1.27
C PRO A 218 -12.88 -2.92 -1.99
N MET A 219 -12.64 -4.02 -1.28
CA MET A 219 -12.01 -5.24 -1.81
C MET A 219 -12.79 -5.85 -3.00
N GLU A 220 -14.11 -5.66 -3.07
CA GLU A 220 -14.97 -6.12 -4.16
C GLU A 220 -14.71 -5.45 -5.50
N HIS A 221 -13.90 -4.36 -5.50
CA HIS A 221 -13.53 -3.62 -6.71
C HIS A 221 -12.03 -3.62 -6.98
N VAL A 222 -11.23 -4.34 -6.21
CA VAL A 222 -9.77 -4.33 -6.41
C VAL A 222 -9.40 -4.77 -7.82
N SER A 223 -8.59 -3.97 -8.51
CA SER A 223 -8.00 -4.34 -9.79
C SER A 223 -6.51 -4.62 -9.68
N GLN A 224 -5.85 -3.91 -8.77
CA GLN A 224 -4.41 -4.03 -8.55
C GLN A 224 -4.05 -3.39 -7.21
N VAL A 225 -3.08 -3.96 -6.52
CA VAL A 225 -2.46 -3.32 -5.36
C VAL A 225 -0.96 -3.24 -5.60
N GLU A 226 -0.42 -2.03 -5.58
CA GLU A 226 1.00 -1.76 -5.74
C GLU A 226 1.61 -1.45 -4.37
N VAL A 227 2.69 -2.13 -4.02
CA VAL A 227 3.44 -1.89 -2.79
C VAL A 227 4.83 -1.40 -3.14
N VAL A 228 5.07 -0.09 -2.99
CA VAL A 228 6.38 0.54 -3.18
C VAL A 228 7.16 0.41 -1.89
N LYS A 229 8.30 -0.28 -1.93
CA LYS A 229 9.12 -0.62 -0.76
C LYS A 229 10.33 0.30 -0.58
N ALA A 230 10.19 1.53 -1.01
CA ALA A 230 11.20 2.58 -0.87
C ALA A 230 10.55 3.86 -0.36
N THR A 231 11.35 4.75 0.19
CA THR A 231 10.91 6.10 0.55
C THR A 231 10.33 6.81 -0.66
N ALA A 232 9.12 7.31 -0.51
CA ALA A 232 8.38 8.00 -1.57
C ALA A 232 7.84 9.38 -1.13
N SER A 233 8.43 9.97 -0.10
CA SER A 233 7.99 11.27 0.45
C SER A 233 8.07 12.40 -0.57
N SER A 234 9.03 12.39 -1.51
CA SER A 234 9.10 13.35 -2.60
C SER A 234 7.90 13.29 -3.55
N MET A 235 7.21 12.14 -3.64
CA MET A 235 6.03 11.98 -4.50
C MET A 235 4.72 12.17 -3.72
N TYR A 236 4.63 11.56 -2.53
CA TYR A 236 3.38 11.38 -1.80
C TYR A 236 3.35 12.06 -0.43
N GLY A 237 4.42 12.76 -0.05
CA GLY A 237 4.51 13.58 1.15
C GLY A 237 4.76 12.79 2.44
N SER A 238 4.42 13.42 3.52
CA SER A 238 4.77 13.05 4.90
C SER A 238 4.43 11.61 5.29
N GLY A 239 3.33 11.03 4.83
CA GLY A 239 2.98 9.64 5.17
C GLY A 239 3.78 8.56 4.44
N ALA A 240 4.65 8.91 3.49
CA ALA A 240 5.35 7.98 2.60
C ALA A 240 6.83 7.79 2.95
N SER A 241 7.21 7.95 4.21
CA SER A 241 8.61 7.86 4.66
C SER A 241 9.16 6.43 4.60
N ASN A 242 8.31 5.41 4.73
CA ASN A 242 8.70 4.00 4.68
C ASN A 242 8.12 3.25 3.46
N GLY A 243 7.33 3.92 2.62
CA GLY A 243 6.75 3.35 1.42
C GLY A 243 5.31 3.73 1.15
N VAL A 244 4.73 3.10 0.13
CA VAL A 244 3.36 3.37 -0.33
C VAL A 244 2.64 2.06 -0.63
N ILE A 245 1.39 1.96 -0.21
CA ILE A 245 0.45 0.93 -0.65
C ILE A 245 -0.63 1.62 -1.46
N HIS A 246 -0.76 1.27 -2.74
CA HIS A 246 -1.74 1.87 -3.63
C HIS A 246 -2.74 0.82 -4.09
N MET A 247 -3.97 0.93 -3.63
CA MET A 247 -5.09 0.15 -4.12
C MET A 247 -5.75 0.87 -5.29
N ARG A 248 -5.83 0.18 -6.41
CA ARG A 248 -6.57 0.63 -7.59
C ARG A 248 -7.85 -0.15 -7.73
N THR A 249 -8.93 0.52 -8.03
CA THR A 249 -10.22 -0.11 -8.24
C THR A 249 -10.54 -0.23 -9.73
N ALA A 250 -11.26 -1.29 -10.09
CA ALA A 250 -11.58 -1.61 -11.47
C ALA A 250 -12.58 -0.63 -12.08
N TRP A 251 -12.50 -0.43 -13.38
CA TRP A 251 -13.50 0.21 -14.24
C TRP A 251 -14.27 -0.85 -15.03
N PRO A 252 -15.45 -0.51 -15.60
CA PRO A 252 -16.19 -1.43 -16.46
C PRO A 252 -15.37 -1.87 -17.68
N THR A 253 -15.57 -3.11 -18.09
CA THR A 253 -15.17 -3.68 -19.39
C THR A 253 -16.31 -3.49 -20.42
N ALA A 254 -16.18 -4.04 -21.63
CA ALA A 254 -17.22 -3.94 -22.65
C ALA A 254 -18.56 -4.55 -22.17
N GLU A 255 -18.48 -5.70 -21.51
CA GLU A 255 -19.63 -6.39 -20.96
C GLU A 255 -19.95 -5.90 -19.56
N PRO A 256 -21.25 -5.71 -19.22
CA PRO A 256 -21.66 -5.50 -17.84
C PRO A 256 -21.25 -6.71 -16.98
N GLN A 257 -20.77 -6.45 -15.78
CA GLN A 257 -20.32 -7.49 -14.88
C GLN A 257 -20.88 -7.30 -13.48
N THR A 258 -21.57 -8.32 -12.97
CA THR A 258 -22.01 -8.35 -11.58
C THR A 258 -21.34 -9.53 -10.88
N ALA A 259 -20.59 -9.26 -9.83
CA ALA A 259 -19.97 -10.30 -9.02
C ALA A 259 -20.60 -10.33 -7.62
N VAL A 260 -20.84 -11.53 -7.13
CA VAL A 260 -21.36 -11.80 -5.78
C VAL A 260 -20.44 -12.79 -5.10
N SER A 261 -20.05 -12.47 -3.87
CA SER A 261 -19.27 -13.35 -3.01
C SER A 261 -19.95 -13.52 -1.66
N VAL A 262 -20.05 -14.76 -1.17
CA VAL A 262 -20.60 -15.10 0.15
C VAL A 262 -19.66 -16.07 0.83
N PHE A 263 -19.39 -15.87 2.11
CA PHE A 263 -18.62 -16.83 2.88
C PHE A 263 -19.17 -17.03 4.30
N ASN A 264 -18.88 -18.20 4.85
CA ASN A 264 -19.12 -18.57 6.23
C ASN A 264 -17.87 -19.24 6.78
N GLY A 265 -17.42 -18.83 7.96
CA GLY A 265 -16.23 -19.37 8.63
C GLY A 265 -16.51 -19.77 10.06
N VAL A 266 -15.79 -20.78 10.54
CA VAL A 266 -15.87 -21.29 11.91
C VAL A 266 -14.47 -21.35 12.50
N TYR A 267 -14.30 -20.80 13.69
CA TYR A 267 -13.06 -20.94 14.46
C TYR A 267 -13.03 -22.28 15.18
N HIS A 268 -11.91 -22.96 15.06
CA HIS A 268 -11.65 -24.20 15.76
C HIS A 268 -11.23 -23.91 17.22
N ASP A 269 -11.24 -24.92 18.07
CA ASP A 269 -10.72 -24.80 19.44
C ASP A 269 -9.22 -24.39 19.42
N PRO A 270 -8.78 -23.56 20.37
CA PRO A 270 -7.38 -23.18 20.49
C PRO A 270 -6.49 -24.38 20.78
N ASP A 271 -5.19 -24.21 20.61
CA ASP A 271 -4.18 -25.22 20.93
C ASP A 271 -4.20 -25.59 22.43
N SER A 272 -4.33 -24.58 23.30
CA SER A 272 -4.54 -24.79 24.73
C SER A 272 -6.03 -24.83 25.07
N ALA A 273 -6.51 -25.92 25.64
CA ALA A 273 -7.90 -26.08 26.07
C ALA A 273 -8.31 -25.02 27.10
N SER A 274 -7.37 -24.52 27.92
CA SER A 274 -7.62 -23.48 28.92
C SER A 274 -8.00 -22.12 28.34
N TRP A 275 -7.63 -21.83 27.08
CA TRP A 275 -7.96 -20.56 26.42
C TRP A 275 -9.37 -20.52 25.85
N ARG A 276 -10.04 -21.73 25.78
CA ARG A 276 -11.38 -21.84 25.27
C ARG A 276 -12.39 -21.26 26.28
N TRP A 277 -12.98 -20.13 25.94
CA TRP A 277 -13.97 -19.44 26.78
C TRP A 277 -15.42 -19.70 26.36
N TRP A 278 -15.64 -20.32 25.18
CA TRP A 278 -16.98 -20.64 24.67
C TRP A 278 -17.39 -22.08 25.05
N ASP A 279 -18.71 -22.30 25.06
CA ASP A 279 -19.32 -23.60 25.35
C ASP A 279 -18.95 -24.66 24.28
N GLU A 280 -18.92 -25.94 24.64
CA GLU A 280 -18.60 -27.04 23.72
C GLU A 280 -19.59 -27.19 22.57
N SER A 281 -20.86 -26.76 22.77
CA SER A 281 -21.91 -26.80 21.75
C SER A 281 -21.83 -25.68 20.73
N TYR A 282 -20.91 -24.70 20.90
CA TYR A 282 -20.82 -23.50 20.10
C TYR A 282 -19.36 -23.20 19.74
N SER A 283 -19.13 -22.80 18.50
CA SER A 283 -17.86 -22.21 18.04
C SER A 283 -18.09 -20.82 17.48
N PRO A 284 -17.18 -19.84 17.71
CA PRO A 284 -17.31 -18.53 17.11
C PRO A 284 -17.31 -18.62 15.58
N VAL A 285 -18.11 -17.76 14.93
CA VAL A 285 -18.34 -17.78 13.49
C VAL A 285 -18.10 -16.43 12.85
N SER A 286 -17.61 -16.45 11.61
CA SER A 286 -17.50 -15.28 10.76
C SER A 286 -18.32 -15.43 9.49
N ASN A 287 -18.99 -14.38 9.04
CA ASN A 287 -19.84 -14.39 7.86
C ASN A 287 -19.63 -13.12 7.06
N GLY A 288 -19.77 -13.20 5.76
CA GLY A 288 -19.73 -12.03 4.93
C GLY A 288 -20.36 -12.24 3.57
N MET A 289 -20.78 -11.12 3.00
CA MET A 289 -21.27 -11.04 1.64
C MET A 289 -20.77 -9.74 1.00
N SER A 290 -20.39 -9.82 -0.26
CA SER A 290 -20.10 -8.64 -1.06
C SER A 290 -20.74 -8.74 -2.44
N VAL A 291 -21.11 -7.58 -2.99
CA VAL A 291 -21.67 -7.44 -4.34
C VAL A 291 -20.94 -6.30 -5.03
N SER A 292 -20.55 -6.51 -6.28
CA SER A 292 -20.03 -5.47 -7.15
C SER A 292 -20.73 -5.49 -8.50
N HIS A 293 -21.03 -4.32 -9.04
CA HIS A 293 -21.58 -4.15 -10.38
C HIS A 293 -20.77 -3.11 -11.15
N ARG A 294 -20.44 -3.42 -12.40
CA ARG A 294 -19.66 -2.55 -13.29
C ARG A 294 -20.33 -2.53 -14.66
N GLN A 295 -20.64 -1.34 -15.18
CA GLN A 295 -21.28 -1.20 -16.48
C GLN A 295 -20.90 0.13 -17.15
N ALA A 296 -20.66 0.06 -18.45
CA ALA A 296 -20.49 1.23 -19.30
C ALA A 296 -21.81 1.58 -20.00
N PHE A 297 -22.19 2.85 -19.97
CA PHE A 297 -23.36 3.42 -20.64
C PHE A 297 -22.90 4.50 -21.63
N GLY A 298 -22.38 4.07 -22.77
CA GLY A 298 -21.79 4.97 -23.76
C GLY A 298 -20.61 5.77 -23.16
N LYS A 299 -20.80 7.08 -22.94
CA LYS A 299 -19.76 7.94 -22.33
C LYS A 299 -19.63 7.84 -20.81
N LEU A 300 -20.58 7.20 -20.15
CA LEU A 300 -20.62 7.04 -18.70
C LEU A 300 -20.18 5.64 -18.29
N ASP A 301 -19.15 5.53 -17.47
CA ASP A 301 -18.79 4.32 -16.74
C ASP A 301 -19.32 4.42 -15.32
N LEU A 302 -19.95 3.37 -14.83
CA LEU A 302 -20.46 3.25 -13.47
C LEU A 302 -19.93 1.99 -12.79
N VAL A 303 -19.49 2.13 -11.57
CA VAL A 303 -19.12 1.03 -10.67
C VAL A 303 -19.83 1.24 -9.36
N SER A 304 -20.50 0.23 -8.84
CA SER A 304 -21.17 0.27 -7.54
C SER A 304 -21.03 -1.05 -6.82
N GLY A 305 -21.03 -1.00 -5.51
CA GLY A 305 -20.89 -2.21 -4.71
C GLY A 305 -21.08 -1.97 -3.22
N GLY A 306 -20.93 -3.05 -2.49
CA GLY A 306 -20.99 -3.01 -1.05
C GLY A 306 -20.74 -4.36 -0.43
N SER A 307 -20.61 -4.36 0.89
CA SER A 307 -20.37 -5.56 1.66
C SER A 307 -21.00 -5.48 3.04
N VAL A 308 -21.36 -6.63 3.55
CA VAL A 308 -21.73 -6.86 4.95
C VAL A 308 -20.80 -7.91 5.54
N PHE A 309 -20.39 -7.71 6.78
CA PHE A 309 -19.49 -8.60 7.49
C PHE A 309 -19.91 -8.71 8.95
N SER A 310 -19.85 -9.91 9.49
CA SER A 310 -20.09 -10.19 10.91
C SER A 310 -19.11 -11.25 11.38
N ASP A 311 -18.37 -10.94 12.43
CA ASP A 311 -17.44 -11.87 13.06
C ASP A 311 -17.69 -11.89 14.58
N LYS A 312 -18.02 -13.05 15.10
CA LYS A 312 -17.98 -13.35 16.55
C LYS A 312 -16.61 -13.95 16.82
N THR A 313 -15.63 -13.12 17.01
CA THR A 313 -14.24 -13.55 17.05
C THR A 313 -13.94 -14.59 18.13
N TYR A 314 -12.80 -15.28 18.00
CA TYR A 314 -12.25 -16.18 19.02
C TYR A 314 -11.83 -15.45 20.32
N LEU A 315 -11.68 -14.13 20.29
CA LEU A 315 -11.39 -13.33 21.48
C LEU A 315 -12.68 -13.04 22.25
N SER A 316 -12.69 -13.30 23.55
CA SER A 316 -13.81 -12.97 24.43
C SER A 316 -14.07 -11.45 24.39
N ARG A 317 -15.35 -11.06 24.35
CA ARG A 317 -15.78 -9.68 24.10
C ARG A 317 -15.30 -9.08 22.77
N GLY A 318 -14.63 -9.88 21.93
CA GLY A 318 -14.32 -9.49 20.56
C GLY A 318 -15.51 -9.74 19.63
N HIS A 319 -15.81 -8.80 18.78
CA HIS A 319 -16.76 -8.96 17.68
C HIS A 319 -16.53 -7.84 16.65
N GLU A 320 -16.95 -8.09 15.43
CA GLU A 320 -16.98 -7.06 14.40
C GLU A 320 -18.27 -7.21 13.58
N GLN A 321 -18.99 -6.10 13.41
CA GLN A 321 -20.09 -5.99 12.48
C GLN A 321 -19.86 -4.78 11.58
N ARG A 322 -19.97 -4.96 10.28
CA ARG A 322 -19.65 -3.92 9.31
C ARG A 322 -20.61 -3.95 8.13
N ILE A 323 -21.05 -2.78 7.72
CA ILE A 323 -21.71 -2.55 6.44
C ILE A 323 -20.98 -1.45 5.68
N ARG A 324 -20.74 -1.66 4.40
CA ARG A 324 -20.08 -0.70 3.51
C ARG A 324 -20.85 -0.64 2.19
N ALA A 325 -20.97 0.58 1.65
CA ALA A 325 -21.50 0.82 0.31
C ALA A 325 -20.63 1.84 -0.41
N ASN A 326 -20.47 1.68 -1.71
CA ASN A 326 -19.66 2.56 -2.53
C ASN A 326 -20.21 2.66 -3.96
N ALA A 327 -19.88 3.78 -4.60
CA ALA A 327 -20.11 3.98 -6.02
C ALA A 327 -19.03 4.90 -6.59
N LYS A 328 -18.61 4.67 -7.82
CA LYS A 328 -17.77 5.59 -8.59
C LYS A 328 -18.24 5.68 -10.02
N TRP A 329 -17.98 6.81 -10.63
CA TRP A 329 -18.37 7.09 -11.99
C TRP A 329 -17.29 7.86 -12.73
N ARG A 330 -17.27 7.72 -14.06
CA ARG A 330 -16.44 8.48 -14.99
C ARG A 330 -17.28 8.85 -16.19
N TYR A 331 -17.21 10.11 -16.62
CA TYR A 331 -17.90 10.60 -17.79
C TYR A 331 -16.90 11.22 -18.77
N ARG A 332 -16.91 10.77 -20.02
CA ARG A 332 -16.07 11.27 -21.10
C ARG A 332 -16.79 12.43 -21.76
N LEU A 333 -16.49 13.67 -21.34
CA LEU A 333 -17.09 14.89 -21.89
C LEU A 333 -16.71 15.06 -23.38
N SER A 334 -15.42 14.85 -23.69
CA SER A 334 -14.88 14.91 -25.04
C SER A 334 -13.67 13.97 -25.14
N PRO A 335 -13.03 13.79 -26.32
CA PRO A 335 -11.80 12.99 -26.43
C PRO A 335 -10.67 13.44 -25.50
N ILE A 336 -10.60 14.72 -25.17
CA ILE A 336 -9.55 15.28 -24.32
C ILE A 336 -9.99 15.54 -22.87
N TRP A 337 -11.29 15.50 -22.56
CA TRP A 337 -11.80 15.80 -21.22
C TRP A 337 -12.55 14.61 -20.60
N GLN A 338 -12.13 14.25 -19.40
CA GLN A 338 -12.81 13.28 -18.53
C GLN A 338 -13.05 13.90 -17.15
N VAL A 339 -14.22 13.63 -16.60
CA VAL A 339 -14.55 13.98 -15.21
C VAL A 339 -15.08 12.74 -14.50
N GLY A 340 -14.92 12.70 -13.19
CA GLY A 340 -15.42 11.58 -12.43
C GLY A 340 -15.52 11.88 -10.96
N GLY A 341 -16.03 10.91 -10.22
CA GLY A 341 -16.14 11.00 -8.79
C GLY A 341 -16.38 9.64 -8.16
N ALA A 342 -16.27 9.60 -6.84
CA ALA A 342 -16.59 8.43 -6.04
C ALA A 342 -17.22 8.86 -4.72
N VAL A 343 -18.02 7.97 -4.16
CA VAL A 343 -18.57 8.08 -2.81
C VAL A 343 -18.52 6.72 -2.15
N GLN A 344 -18.14 6.71 -0.89
CA GLN A 344 -18.14 5.50 -0.06
C GLN A 344 -18.52 5.84 1.37
N GLY A 345 -19.31 4.95 1.99
CA GLY A 345 -19.63 5.00 3.40
C GLY A 345 -19.49 3.64 4.05
N GLN A 346 -19.11 3.64 5.33
CA GLN A 346 -19.03 2.44 6.16
C GLN A 346 -19.53 2.77 7.56
N TYR A 347 -20.33 1.85 8.10
CA TYR A 347 -20.60 1.78 9.53
C TYR A 347 -20.06 0.47 10.08
N GLN A 348 -19.35 0.56 11.21
CA GLN A 348 -18.71 -0.58 11.86
C GLN A 348 -18.94 -0.52 13.36
N GLN A 349 -19.26 -1.64 13.96
CA GLN A 349 -19.26 -1.86 15.40
C GLN A 349 -18.25 -2.95 15.72
N MET A 350 -17.42 -2.73 16.72
CA MET A 350 -16.32 -3.62 17.05
C MET A 350 -16.07 -3.64 18.55
N GLY A 351 -16.07 -4.85 19.11
CA GLY A 351 -15.51 -5.13 20.43
C GLY A 351 -14.07 -5.61 20.31
N ARG A 352 -13.20 -5.12 21.16
CA ARG A 352 -11.81 -5.53 21.22
C ARG A 352 -11.25 -5.36 22.63
N PHE A 353 -10.12 -6.01 22.89
CA PHE A 353 -9.32 -5.72 24.05
C PHE A 353 -7.84 -5.50 23.68
N ILE A 354 -7.08 -4.92 24.59
CA ILE A 354 -5.68 -4.55 24.34
C ILE A 354 -4.74 -5.63 24.87
N LEU A 355 -5.02 -6.22 26.04
CA LEU A 355 -4.14 -7.19 26.70
C LEU A 355 -4.94 -8.41 27.14
N TRP A 356 -4.36 -9.60 26.98
CA TRP A 356 -4.92 -10.84 27.56
C TRP A 356 -4.82 -10.84 29.07
N ASP A 357 -5.65 -11.67 29.72
CA ASP A 357 -5.65 -11.85 31.15
C ASP A 357 -4.39 -12.61 31.62
N ASP A 358 -4.18 -13.81 31.10
CA ASP A 358 -2.99 -14.62 31.37
C ASP A 358 -2.69 -15.58 30.21
N PHE A 359 -1.43 -15.63 29.78
CA PHE A 359 -1.03 -16.48 28.65
C PHE A 359 -1.25 -17.96 28.93
N THR A 360 -1.02 -18.43 30.17
CA THR A 360 -1.03 -19.87 30.48
C THR A 360 -2.44 -20.42 30.63
N THR A 361 -3.38 -19.60 31.10
CA THR A 361 -4.73 -20.02 31.46
C THR A 361 -5.82 -19.38 30.64
N ASN A 362 -5.69 -18.11 30.26
CA ASN A 362 -6.79 -17.29 29.73
C ASN A 362 -6.36 -16.34 28.58
N ALA A 363 -5.52 -16.81 27.64
CA ALA A 363 -4.95 -15.93 26.60
C ALA A 363 -6.01 -15.31 25.63
N TYR A 364 -7.23 -15.82 25.59
CA TYR A 364 -8.34 -15.27 24.80
C TYR A 364 -9.33 -14.44 25.63
N LEU A 365 -9.11 -14.30 26.92
CA LEU A 365 -9.86 -13.41 27.81
C LEU A 365 -9.12 -12.07 27.96
N PRO A 366 -9.84 -10.94 28.10
CA PRO A 366 -9.22 -9.65 28.36
C PRO A 366 -8.74 -9.50 29.80
N MET A 367 -7.57 -8.89 29.99
CA MET A 367 -7.23 -8.30 31.28
C MET A 367 -8.31 -7.29 31.68
N GLU A 368 -8.65 -7.22 32.97
CA GLU A 368 -9.66 -6.30 33.46
C GLU A 368 -9.35 -4.86 33.07
N GLY A 369 -10.37 -4.14 32.60
CA GLY A 369 -10.24 -2.75 32.18
C GLY A 369 -9.61 -2.53 30.79
N THR A 370 -9.19 -3.57 30.06
CA THR A 370 -8.54 -3.42 28.72
C THR A 370 -9.48 -3.62 27.55
N SER A 371 -10.75 -3.98 27.77
CA SER A 371 -11.74 -4.17 26.72
C SER A 371 -12.47 -2.86 26.36
N SER A 372 -12.74 -2.67 25.09
CA SER A 372 -13.55 -1.56 24.58
C SER A 372 -14.56 -2.02 23.54
N GLU A 373 -15.66 -1.27 23.44
CA GLU A 373 -16.64 -1.41 22.39
C GLU A 373 -16.74 -0.08 21.64
N ASP A 374 -16.47 -0.12 20.35
CA ASP A 374 -16.38 1.05 19.50
C ASP A 374 -17.36 0.95 18.33
N ARG A 375 -17.96 2.07 17.96
CA ARG A 375 -18.76 2.25 16.76
C ARG A 375 -18.12 3.33 15.90
N TRP A 376 -17.96 3.03 14.60
CA TRP A 376 -17.31 3.92 13.66
C TRP A 376 -18.21 4.19 12.47
N ALA A 377 -18.24 5.44 12.05
CA ALA A 377 -18.86 5.87 10.81
C ALA A 377 -17.81 6.62 9.98
N ASN A 378 -17.41 6.05 8.86
CA ASN A 378 -16.42 6.60 7.96
C ASN A 378 -17.06 6.85 6.61
N TRP A 379 -16.72 7.96 5.95
CA TRP A 379 -17.13 8.22 4.58
C TRP A 379 -16.12 9.08 3.83
N HIS A 380 -16.07 8.92 2.52
CA HIS A 380 -15.37 9.86 1.66
C HIS A 380 -16.17 10.17 0.40
N THR A 381 -15.87 11.30 -0.20
CA THR A 381 -16.29 11.67 -1.53
C THR A 381 -15.12 12.22 -2.32
N ASP A 382 -15.04 11.83 -3.59
CA ASP A 382 -14.01 12.26 -4.53
C ASP A 382 -14.63 12.95 -5.72
N VAL A 383 -13.92 13.94 -6.24
CA VAL A 383 -14.17 14.51 -7.57
C VAL A 383 -12.84 14.67 -8.28
N TRP A 384 -12.83 14.42 -9.57
CA TRP A 384 -11.63 14.60 -10.37
C TRP A 384 -11.93 15.03 -11.80
N ALA A 385 -10.95 15.66 -12.41
CA ALA A 385 -10.97 16.02 -13.81
C ALA A 385 -9.61 15.74 -14.45
N LYS A 386 -9.63 15.18 -15.66
CA LYS A 386 -8.45 14.95 -16.49
C LYS A 386 -8.63 15.64 -17.83
N CYS A 387 -7.62 16.38 -18.26
CA CYS A 387 -7.59 17.04 -19.56
C CYS A 387 -6.27 16.77 -20.26
N ALA A 388 -6.33 16.23 -21.47
CA ALA A 388 -5.18 16.12 -22.35
C ALA A 388 -5.06 17.38 -23.22
N THR A 389 -3.84 17.88 -23.43
CA THR A 389 -3.59 19.01 -24.32
C THR A 389 -3.18 18.51 -25.72
N LEU A 390 -3.42 19.33 -26.73
CA LEU A 390 -2.99 19.01 -28.10
C LEU A 390 -1.45 18.89 -28.25
N THR A 391 -0.70 19.43 -27.28
CA THR A 391 0.75 19.39 -27.25
C THR A 391 1.32 18.20 -26.49
N GLY A 392 0.48 17.20 -26.16
CA GLY A 392 0.87 15.97 -25.46
C GLY A 392 1.02 16.10 -23.94
N GLY A 393 0.55 17.20 -23.35
CA GLY A 393 0.48 17.38 -21.89
C GLY A 393 -0.82 16.82 -21.31
N THR A 394 -0.81 16.46 -20.02
CA THR A 394 -2.02 16.03 -19.30
C THR A 394 -2.13 16.81 -17.98
N HIS A 395 -3.26 17.44 -17.78
CA HIS A 395 -3.67 18.03 -16.50
C HIS A 395 -4.54 17.06 -15.75
N HIS A 396 -4.29 16.88 -14.47
CA HIS A 396 -5.08 16.03 -13.58
C HIS A 396 -5.36 16.77 -12.27
N LEU A 397 -6.62 17.01 -11.98
CA LEU A 397 -7.11 17.60 -10.73
C LEU A 397 -7.91 16.56 -9.97
N ASN A 398 -7.56 16.34 -8.70
CA ASN A 398 -8.30 15.47 -7.78
C ASN A 398 -8.64 16.25 -6.51
N ALA A 399 -9.80 15.99 -5.94
CA ALA A 399 -10.16 16.46 -4.60
C ALA A 399 -10.89 15.35 -3.85
N ARG A 400 -10.63 15.25 -2.54
CA ARG A 400 -11.26 14.28 -1.62
C ARG A 400 -11.65 14.97 -0.33
N VAL A 401 -12.82 14.63 0.19
CA VAL A 401 -13.18 14.85 1.59
C VAL A 401 -13.30 13.47 2.24
N PHE A 402 -12.55 13.24 3.30
CA PHE A 402 -12.58 12.01 4.07
C PHE A 402 -12.88 12.32 5.53
N GLN A 403 -13.89 11.66 6.09
CA GLN A 403 -14.27 11.81 7.50
C GLN A 403 -14.28 10.45 8.19
N THR A 404 -13.72 10.43 9.38
CA THR A 404 -13.80 9.34 10.34
C THR A 404 -14.49 9.83 11.60
N SER A 405 -15.43 9.06 12.15
CA SER A 405 -16.11 9.39 13.40
C SER A 405 -16.22 8.16 14.28
N ARG A 406 -15.77 8.28 15.54
CA ARG A 406 -15.89 7.25 16.57
C ARG A 406 -16.96 7.63 17.56
N TYR A 407 -17.82 6.68 17.90
CA TYR A 407 -18.86 6.80 18.89
C TYR A 407 -18.56 5.84 20.03
N GLY A 408 -18.56 6.32 21.27
CA GLY A 408 -18.58 5.49 22.46
C GLY A 408 -20.00 4.99 22.77
N SER A 409 -20.36 4.93 24.05
CA SER A 409 -21.69 4.52 24.51
C SER A 409 -22.81 5.53 24.21
N GLY A 410 -22.46 6.82 23.94
CA GLY A 410 -23.42 7.90 23.65
C GLY A 410 -23.78 8.06 22.17
N PRO A 411 -24.78 8.90 21.85
CA PRO A 411 -25.20 9.17 20.48
C PRO A 411 -24.28 10.13 19.71
N GLN A 412 -23.49 10.94 20.42
CA GLN A 412 -22.56 11.90 19.83
C GLN A 412 -21.17 11.25 19.62
N PRO A 413 -20.45 11.62 18.56
CA PRO A 413 -19.10 11.11 18.35
C PRO A 413 -18.16 11.61 19.44
N THR A 414 -17.35 10.71 19.99
CA THR A 414 -16.28 11.03 20.93
C THR A 414 -15.00 11.47 20.23
N MET A 415 -14.89 11.15 18.93
CA MET A 415 -13.80 11.59 18.07
C MET A 415 -14.33 11.78 16.65
N THR A 416 -13.93 12.85 16.00
CA THR A 416 -14.22 13.11 14.59
C THR A 416 -13.02 13.79 13.95
N SER A 417 -12.59 13.26 12.80
CA SER A 417 -11.57 13.87 11.98
C SER A 417 -12.09 14.02 10.56
N THR A 418 -12.07 15.23 10.04
CA THR A 418 -12.45 15.56 8.67
C THR A 418 -11.23 16.12 7.95
N LEU A 419 -10.83 15.47 6.86
CA LEU A 419 -9.70 15.83 6.03
C LEU A 419 -10.22 16.15 4.62
N ALA A 420 -10.13 17.43 4.23
CA ALA A 420 -10.37 17.86 2.85
C ALA A 420 -9.03 18.09 2.16
N MET A 421 -8.84 17.51 0.99
CA MET A 421 -7.58 17.59 0.25
C MET A 421 -7.80 17.77 -1.23
N GLY A 422 -6.83 18.42 -1.89
CA GLY A 422 -6.78 18.61 -3.33
C GLY A 422 -5.38 18.42 -3.86
N GLN A 423 -5.28 17.87 -5.06
CA GLN A 423 -4.03 17.68 -5.77
C GLN A 423 -4.20 18.07 -7.22
N TYR A 424 -3.25 18.84 -7.74
CA TYR A 424 -3.10 19.14 -9.14
C TYR A 424 -1.78 18.56 -9.65
N ARG A 425 -1.80 17.93 -10.83
CA ARG A 425 -0.63 17.42 -11.52
C ARG A 425 -0.70 17.79 -13.01
N TYR A 426 0.40 18.30 -13.51
CA TYR A 426 0.65 18.45 -14.94
C TYR A 426 1.79 17.53 -15.31
N SER A 427 1.62 16.72 -16.35
CA SER A 427 2.66 15.86 -16.88
C SER A 427 2.77 16.01 -18.39
N ARG A 428 4.00 15.95 -18.92
CA ARG A 428 4.28 16.07 -20.35
C ARG A 428 5.52 15.28 -20.71
N THR A 429 5.44 14.56 -21.82
CA THR A 429 6.61 13.97 -22.47
C THR A 429 7.18 14.97 -23.48
N VAL A 430 8.49 15.23 -23.37
CA VAL A 430 9.24 16.15 -24.24
C VAL A 430 10.20 15.32 -25.09
N GLY A 431 9.99 15.35 -26.39
CA GLY A 431 10.65 14.40 -27.28
C GLY A 431 10.24 12.96 -26.97
N ASP A 432 11.15 12.00 -27.18
CA ASP A 432 10.85 10.58 -27.07
C ASP A 432 11.31 9.96 -25.75
N HIS A 433 12.05 10.71 -24.93
CA HIS A 433 12.81 10.14 -23.83
C HIS A 433 12.62 10.84 -22.49
N LEU A 434 12.09 12.05 -22.47
CA LEU A 434 12.01 12.88 -21.27
C LEU A 434 10.55 13.10 -20.89
N THR A 435 10.15 12.67 -19.69
CA THR A 435 8.84 12.96 -19.13
C THR A 435 9.00 13.85 -17.90
N LEU A 436 8.27 14.94 -17.89
CA LEU A 436 8.26 15.93 -16.81
C LEU A 436 6.91 15.90 -16.10
N GLN A 437 6.91 16.08 -14.80
CA GLN A 437 5.70 16.29 -14.02
C GLN A 437 5.95 17.38 -12.98
N ALA A 438 4.97 18.26 -12.82
CA ALA A 438 4.94 19.25 -11.74
C ALA A 438 3.55 19.30 -11.13
N GLY A 439 3.46 19.63 -9.84
CA GLY A 439 2.19 19.65 -9.18
C GLY A 439 2.18 20.30 -7.81
N GLY A 440 0.98 20.40 -7.26
CA GLY A 440 0.73 20.90 -5.92
C GLY A 440 -0.27 20.03 -5.18
N PHE A 441 -0.13 19.98 -3.89
CA PHE A 441 -1.04 19.32 -2.97
C PHE A 441 -1.41 20.29 -1.85
N GLY A 442 -2.67 20.26 -1.44
CA GLY A 442 -3.13 21.01 -0.28
C GLY A 442 -4.15 20.23 0.50
N SER A 443 -4.12 20.32 1.82
CA SER A 443 -5.16 19.77 2.67
C SER A 443 -5.48 20.67 3.87
N VAL A 444 -6.73 20.56 4.31
CA VAL A 444 -7.24 21.16 5.53
C VAL A 444 -7.82 20.03 6.37
N GLN A 445 -7.35 19.93 7.59
CA GLN A 445 -7.82 18.94 8.53
C GLN A 445 -8.44 19.62 9.75
N LYS A 446 -9.61 19.11 10.13
CA LYS A 446 -10.33 19.54 11.32
C LYS A 446 -10.57 18.32 12.20
N SER A 447 -10.05 18.33 13.42
CA SER A 447 -10.15 17.19 14.34
C SER A 447 -10.69 17.63 15.70
N PHE A 448 -11.51 16.76 16.27
CA PHE A 448 -12.05 16.86 17.61
C PHE A 448 -11.96 15.47 18.27
N SER A 449 -11.54 15.43 19.52
CA SER A 449 -11.60 14.21 20.33
C SER A 449 -11.75 14.57 21.80
N SER A 450 -12.48 13.74 22.56
CA SER A 450 -12.51 13.82 24.03
C SER A 450 -11.13 13.50 24.67
N LEU A 451 -10.24 12.87 23.89
CA LEU A 451 -8.85 12.61 24.28
C LEU A 451 -7.91 13.79 24.00
N TYR A 452 -8.38 14.85 23.36
CA TYR A 452 -7.61 16.08 23.14
C TYR A 452 -8.12 17.16 24.08
N PRO A 453 -7.26 17.90 24.79
CA PRO A 453 -7.68 18.84 25.83
C PRO A 453 -8.64 19.93 25.30
N GLY A 454 -9.94 19.65 25.24
CA GLY A 454 -11.03 20.58 24.99
C GLY A 454 -10.97 21.43 23.71
N ILE A 455 -10.10 21.11 22.75
CA ILE A 455 -9.78 21.99 21.62
C ILE A 455 -10.18 21.32 20.29
N GLN A 456 -10.83 22.09 19.43
CA GLN A 456 -10.96 21.74 18.02
C GLN A 456 -9.67 22.11 17.30
N LEU A 457 -8.98 21.09 16.77
CA LEU A 457 -7.70 21.27 16.11
C LEU A 457 -7.91 21.49 14.62
N LEU A 458 -7.25 22.50 14.06
CA LEU A 458 -7.27 22.84 12.64
C LEU A 458 -5.83 22.88 12.14
N THR A 459 -5.52 22.04 11.15
CA THR A 459 -4.21 21.99 10.53
C THR A 459 -4.30 22.15 9.01
N PHE A 460 -3.25 22.68 8.42
CA PHE A 460 -3.11 22.86 6.98
C PHE A 460 -1.82 22.21 6.53
N ASN A 461 -1.89 21.49 5.40
CA ASN A 461 -0.70 20.97 4.74
C ASN A 461 -0.68 21.50 3.30
N LEU A 462 0.46 22.03 2.87
CA LEU A 462 0.68 22.54 1.53
C LEU A 462 1.99 21.98 0.99
N ALA A 463 1.97 21.52 -0.26
CA ALA A 463 3.17 21.04 -0.90
C ALA A 463 3.23 21.38 -2.38
N HIS A 464 4.46 21.55 -2.88
CA HIS A 464 4.81 21.65 -4.28
C HIS A 464 5.83 20.56 -4.62
N PHE A 465 5.69 19.94 -5.79
CA PHE A 465 6.62 18.88 -6.22
C PHE A 465 6.87 18.93 -7.72
N GLU A 466 8.07 18.50 -8.08
CA GLU A 466 8.50 18.34 -9.46
C GLU A 466 9.19 16.98 -9.62
N GLN A 467 9.02 16.37 -10.80
CA GLN A 467 9.61 15.08 -11.13
C GLN A 467 10.04 15.05 -12.58
N VAL A 468 11.08 14.29 -12.83
CA VAL A 468 11.63 14.06 -14.15
C VAL A 468 11.95 12.58 -14.32
N GLU A 469 11.61 12.04 -15.49
CA GLU A 469 12.00 10.70 -15.90
C GLU A 469 12.62 10.78 -17.29
N TRP A 470 13.74 10.09 -17.46
CA TRP A 470 14.43 9.96 -18.73
C TRP A 470 14.70 8.49 -19.01
N ALA A 471 14.31 8.03 -20.21
CA ALA A 471 14.48 6.65 -20.63
C ALA A 471 15.09 6.60 -22.03
N LYS A 472 16.24 5.93 -22.17
CA LYS A 472 16.92 5.73 -23.46
C LYS A 472 17.95 4.61 -23.38
N ASN A 473 18.03 3.79 -24.45
CA ASN A 473 19.09 2.78 -24.63
C ASN A 473 19.25 1.86 -23.40
N GLY A 474 18.12 1.39 -22.82
CA GLY A 474 18.12 0.50 -21.67
C GLY A 474 18.49 1.17 -20.34
N TRP A 475 18.58 2.50 -20.27
CA TRP A 475 18.63 3.29 -19.06
C TRP A 475 17.28 3.90 -18.78
N LYS A 476 16.85 3.87 -17.52
CA LYS A 476 15.77 4.71 -16.97
C LYS A 476 16.32 5.45 -15.77
N LEU A 477 16.29 6.78 -15.81
CA LEU A 477 16.69 7.67 -14.73
C LEU A 477 15.47 8.45 -14.26
N GLY A 478 15.28 8.55 -12.96
CA GLY A 478 14.22 9.31 -12.34
C GLY A 478 14.77 10.24 -11.27
N GLY A 479 14.21 11.43 -11.16
CA GLY A 479 14.52 12.39 -10.12
C GLY A 479 13.27 13.12 -9.66
N GLY A 480 13.26 13.62 -8.43
CA GLY A 480 12.17 14.40 -7.92
C GLY A 480 12.57 15.26 -6.74
N ILE A 481 11.83 16.35 -6.56
CA ILE A 481 11.95 17.28 -5.44
C ILE A 481 10.57 17.66 -4.95
N ARG A 482 10.43 17.82 -3.65
CA ARG A 482 9.21 18.29 -3.00
C ARG A 482 9.56 19.24 -1.87
N TYR A 483 8.73 20.24 -1.70
CA TYR A 483 8.68 21.11 -0.52
C TYR A 483 7.31 20.97 0.11
N GLU A 484 7.27 20.85 1.44
CA GLU A 484 6.03 20.63 2.17
C GLU A 484 6.00 21.45 3.47
N SER A 485 4.85 22.03 3.78
CA SER A 485 4.60 22.79 5.00
C SER A 485 3.40 22.21 5.72
N ASN A 486 3.51 22.08 7.05
CA ASN A 486 2.45 21.61 7.92
C ASN A 486 2.23 22.64 9.03
N LEU A 487 1.07 23.25 9.05
CA LEU A 487 0.77 24.43 9.83
C LEU A 487 -0.39 24.14 10.79
N ASN A 488 -0.20 24.48 12.06
CA ASN A 488 -1.29 24.58 13.03
C ASN A 488 -1.26 26.01 13.61
N PRO A 489 -2.14 26.90 13.14
CA PRO A 489 -2.08 28.33 13.49
C PRO A 489 -2.03 28.60 14.98
N GLY A 490 -0.99 29.30 15.43
CA GLY A 490 -0.79 29.66 16.84
C GLY A 490 -0.15 28.55 17.68
N VAL A 491 0.18 27.38 17.11
CA VAL A 491 0.79 26.26 17.83
C VAL A 491 2.14 25.88 17.22
N TYR A 492 2.18 25.54 15.94
CA TYR A 492 3.43 25.21 15.21
C TYR A 492 3.33 25.54 13.74
N ASP A 493 4.51 25.75 13.15
CA ASP A 493 4.74 25.95 11.72
C ASP A 493 5.97 25.14 11.33
N GLU A 494 5.74 24.00 10.69
CA GLU A 494 6.78 23.07 10.28
C GLU A 494 6.94 23.10 8.76
N ASN A 495 8.14 23.42 8.31
CA ASN A 495 8.49 23.47 6.90
C ASN A 495 9.55 22.44 6.59
N SER A 496 9.37 21.66 5.53
CA SER A 496 10.43 20.80 5.04
C SER A 496 11.52 21.62 4.35
N GLY A 497 12.74 21.12 4.39
CA GLY A 497 13.71 21.41 3.34
C GLY A 497 13.28 20.77 2.01
N PRO A 498 14.13 20.83 0.98
CA PRO A 498 13.90 20.06 -0.23
C PRO A 498 13.96 18.57 0.10
N ILE A 499 12.93 17.81 -0.27
CA ILE A 499 12.86 16.35 -0.13
C ILE A 499 13.22 15.79 -1.50
N LEU A 500 14.38 15.17 -1.60
CA LEU A 500 14.95 14.71 -2.86
C LEU A 500 14.71 13.20 -3.08
N ARG A 501 14.60 12.80 -4.34
CA ARG A 501 14.75 11.41 -4.75
C ARG A 501 15.55 11.32 -6.04
N PHE A 502 16.25 10.20 -6.18
CA PHE A 502 16.93 9.81 -7.40
C PHE A 502 16.81 8.30 -7.58
N GLY A 503 16.61 7.87 -8.81
CA GLY A 503 16.58 6.46 -9.16
C GLY A 503 17.20 6.21 -10.53
N ALA A 504 17.88 5.09 -10.66
CA ALA A 504 18.48 4.64 -11.90
C ALA A 504 18.17 3.15 -12.09
N ASN A 505 17.75 2.78 -13.27
CA ASN A 505 17.63 1.40 -13.71
C ASN A 505 18.41 1.22 -15.00
N ARG A 506 19.22 0.16 -15.06
CA ARG A 506 19.99 -0.22 -16.25
C ARG A 506 19.64 -1.64 -16.65
N ARG A 507 19.10 -1.82 -17.85
CA ARG A 507 18.96 -3.10 -18.50
C ARG A 507 20.32 -3.56 -19.00
N LEU A 508 20.85 -4.62 -18.36
CA LEU A 508 22.14 -5.22 -18.72
C LEU A 508 21.97 -6.24 -19.87
N THR A 509 20.89 -7.03 -19.79
CA THR A 509 20.44 -7.97 -20.83
C THR A 509 18.94 -7.80 -21.03
N PRO A 510 18.32 -8.40 -22.03
CA PRO A 510 16.85 -8.36 -22.19
C PRO A 510 16.07 -8.84 -20.94
N SER A 511 16.69 -9.66 -20.10
CA SER A 511 16.08 -10.27 -18.92
C SER A 511 16.68 -9.84 -17.58
N THR A 512 17.73 -8.98 -17.57
CA THR A 512 18.47 -8.61 -16.37
C THR A 512 18.52 -7.09 -16.22
N ASN A 513 18.06 -6.59 -15.10
CA ASN A 513 18.13 -5.18 -14.75
C ASN A 513 18.87 -4.98 -13.41
N VAL A 514 19.67 -3.94 -13.33
CA VAL A 514 20.23 -3.44 -12.07
C VAL A 514 19.60 -2.09 -11.77
N ARG A 515 19.18 -1.90 -10.54
CA ARG A 515 18.58 -0.64 -10.08
C ARG A 515 19.30 -0.09 -8.86
N PHE A 516 19.34 1.22 -8.79
CA PHE A 516 19.81 1.97 -7.65
C PHE A 516 18.79 3.05 -7.33
N SER A 517 18.49 3.24 -6.04
CA SER A 517 17.62 4.32 -5.60
C SER A 517 18.15 5.00 -4.35
N TYR A 518 17.94 6.30 -4.32
CA TYR A 518 18.10 7.17 -3.16
C TYR A 518 16.82 7.98 -2.98
N GLY A 519 16.35 8.11 -1.75
CA GLY A 519 15.22 8.96 -1.45
C GLY A 519 15.29 9.50 -0.03
N GLU A 520 14.93 10.77 0.12
CA GLU A 520 14.78 11.40 1.41
C GLU A 520 13.36 11.23 1.94
N SER A 521 13.24 11.12 3.24
CA SER A 521 11.98 10.95 3.95
C SER A 521 11.69 12.13 4.85
N LEU A 522 10.40 12.41 4.99
CA LEU A 522 9.86 13.34 5.96
C LEU A 522 8.56 12.77 6.52
N ARG A 523 8.35 12.91 7.83
CA ARG A 523 7.05 12.66 8.45
C ARG A 523 6.79 13.70 9.54
N PHE A 524 5.72 14.44 9.38
CA PHE A 524 5.19 15.30 10.44
C PHE A 524 4.50 14.45 11.51
N ALA A 525 4.65 14.85 12.78
CA ALA A 525 3.93 14.21 13.86
C ALA A 525 2.42 14.40 13.69
N SER A 526 1.65 13.32 13.89
CA SER A 526 0.19 13.36 13.82
C SER A 526 -0.42 14.18 14.98
N ILE A 527 -1.68 14.58 14.82
CA ILE A 527 -2.41 15.26 15.89
C ILE A 527 -2.44 14.41 17.16
N ALA A 528 -2.70 13.11 17.04
CA ALA A 528 -2.74 12.23 18.18
C ALA A 528 -1.39 12.12 18.91
N GLU A 529 -0.27 12.02 18.18
CA GLU A 529 1.05 12.02 18.80
C GLU A 529 1.33 13.29 19.61
N ARG A 530 0.78 14.43 19.22
CA ARG A 530 0.99 15.69 19.93
C ARG A 530 0.03 15.93 21.09
N TYR A 531 -1.24 15.51 20.96
CA TYR A 531 -2.31 16.00 21.83
C TYR A 531 -3.03 14.93 22.65
N VAL A 532 -2.85 13.64 22.39
CA VAL A 532 -3.61 12.59 23.06
C VAL A 532 -3.35 12.60 24.57
N VAL A 533 -4.41 12.50 25.35
CA VAL A 533 -4.35 12.27 26.80
C VAL A 533 -5.45 11.28 27.17
N GLY A 534 -5.07 10.14 27.72
CA GLY A 534 -6.03 9.11 28.08
C GLY A 534 -5.43 7.99 28.88
N SER A 535 -6.26 7.06 29.31
CA SER A 535 -5.86 5.82 29.95
C SER A 535 -6.11 4.65 28.98
N LEU A 536 -5.15 3.76 28.86
CA LEU A 536 -5.25 2.54 28.04
C LEU A 536 -5.81 1.38 28.88
N SER A 537 -5.45 1.33 30.17
CA SER A 537 -5.93 0.37 31.17
C SER A 537 -5.50 0.80 32.57
N ALA A 538 -5.85 0.02 33.60
CA ALA A 538 -5.44 0.28 34.98
C ALA A 538 -3.93 0.52 35.10
N GLY A 539 -3.54 1.75 35.46
CA GLY A 539 -2.15 2.16 35.66
C GLY A 539 -1.35 2.49 34.40
N ILE A 540 -1.90 2.26 33.19
CA ILE A 540 -1.23 2.63 31.93
C ILE A 540 -1.94 3.79 31.28
N ASN A 541 -1.27 4.91 31.24
CA ASN A 541 -1.75 6.13 30.59
C ASN A 541 -1.04 6.36 29.26
N ILE A 542 -1.62 7.20 28.41
CA ILE A 542 -1.00 7.70 27.19
C ILE A 542 -1.03 9.23 27.20
N ARG A 543 0.08 9.86 26.85
CA ARG A 543 0.20 11.31 26.75
C ARG A 543 0.86 11.70 25.45
N GLY A 544 0.30 12.67 24.76
CA GLY A 544 0.92 13.31 23.62
C GLY A 544 2.13 14.16 24.02
N ASN A 545 2.88 14.59 23.03
CA ASN A 545 4.05 15.44 23.21
C ASN A 545 4.03 16.60 22.21
N LEU A 546 3.76 17.81 22.71
CA LEU A 546 3.75 19.03 21.89
C LEU A 546 5.15 19.42 21.37
N GLY A 547 6.20 18.95 22.04
CA GLY A 547 7.60 19.23 21.67
C GLY A 547 8.15 18.33 20.54
N LEU A 548 7.33 17.44 19.95
CA LEU A 548 7.80 16.57 18.88
C LEU A 548 8.28 17.37 17.66
N GLN A 549 9.44 16.98 17.18
CA GLN A 549 9.98 17.40 15.89
C GLN A 549 9.56 16.44 14.78
N SER A 550 9.59 16.90 13.54
CA SER A 550 9.33 16.07 12.38
C SER A 550 10.43 15.02 12.21
N GLU A 551 10.05 13.79 11.88
CA GLU A 551 11.01 12.77 11.46
C GLU A 551 11.58 13.12 10.09
N SER A 552 12.86 12.92 9.90
CA SER A 552 13.51 12.96 8.60
C SER A 552 14.41 11.74 8.41
N GLY A 553 14.90 11.54 7.20
CA GLY A 553 15.83 10.45 6.95
C GLY A 553 16.09 10.22 5.47
N ASN A 554 16.76 9.13 5.18
CA ASN A 554 17.04 8.73 3.80
C ASN A 554 17.09 7.22 3.64
N ASN A 555 16.82 6.77 2.43
CA ASN A 555 16.90 5.38 2.02
C ASN A 555 17.87 5.23 0.84
N TRP A 556 18.77 4.26 0.94
CA TRP A 556 19.65 3.81 -0.12
C TRP A 556 19.34 2.37 -0.46
N GLU A 557 19.26 2.06 -1.73
CA GLU A 557 19.00 0.70 -2.18
C GLU A 557 19.74 0.37 -3.46
N LEU A 558 20.27 -0.84 -3.52
CA LEU A 558 20.81 -1.47 -4.72
C LEU A 558 20.07 -2.79 -4.95
N GLY A 559 19.53 -2.97 -6.14
CA GLY A 559 18.74 -4.14 -6.51
C GLY A 559 19.16 -4.76 -7.84
N LEU A 560 18.93 -6.06 -7.94
CA LEU A 560 19.05 -6.86 -9.14
C LEU A 560 17.69 -7.49 -9.45
N VAL A 561 17.23 -7.37 -10.68
CA VAL A 561 15.99 -7.98 -11.18
C VAL A 561 16.36 -8.88 -12.35
N GLN A 562 15.98 -10.15 -12.24
CA GLN A 562 16.23 -11.16 -13.25
C GLN A 562 14.91 -11.82 -13.66
N GLU A 563 14.55 -11.66 -14.91
CA GLU A 563 13.47 -12.45 -15.50
C GLU A 563 14.04 -13.76 -16.04
N VAL A 564 13.38 -14.87 -15.70
CA VAL A 564 13.68 -16.20 -16.22
C VAL A 564 12.48 -16.67 -17.03
N LYS A 565 12.65 -16.74 -18.36
CA LYS A 565 11.63 -17.24 -19.30
C LYS A 565 12.07 -18.55 -19.89
N GLY A 566 11.14 -19.49 -20.02
CA GLY A 566 11.36 -20.77 -20.68
C GLY A 566 10.02 -21.40 -21.07
N ASP A 567 10.07 -22.55 -21.74
CA ASP A 567 8.88 -23.28 -22.20
C ASP A 567 7.94 -23.68 -21.03
N ALA A 568 8.50 -23.79 -19.83
CA ALA A 568 7.76 -24.14 -18.62
C ALA A 568 7.06 -22.94 -17.93
N GLY A 569 7.34 -21.71 -18.34
CA GLY A 569 6.76 -20.50 -17.73
C GLY A 569 7.74 -19.35 -17.58
N SER A 570 7.34 -18.36 -16.79
CA SER A 570 8.15 -17.18 -16.49
C SER A 570 8.19 -16.88 -15.00
N MET A 571 9.34 -16.41 -14.53
CA MET A 571 9.59 -16.05 -13.14
C MET A 571 10.43 -14.77 -13.07
N LEU A 572 10.02 -13.85 -12.22
CA LEU A 572 10.78 -12.66 -11.86
C LEU A 572 11.47 -12.91 -10.52
N LEU A 573 12.78 -12.86 -10.51
CA LEU A 573 13.62 -12.95 -9.34
C LEU A 573 14.13 -11.55 -9.00
N GLU A 574 14.01 -11.15 -7.75
CA GLU A 574 14.53 -9.89 -7.26
C GLU A 574 15.43 -10.12 -6.04
N ALA A 575 16.55 -9.43 -6.01
CA ALA A 575 17.42 -9.35 -4.84
C ALA A 575 17.77 -7.89 -4.59
N SER A 576 17.70 -7.43 -3.36
CA SER A 576 18.09 -6.06 -2.99
C SER A 576 18.76 -6.01 -1.63
N VAL A 577 19.64 -5.03 -1.47
CA VAL A 577 20.21 -4.58 -0.21
C VAL A 577 19.80 -3.14 0.03
N PHE A 578 19.47 -2.81 1.28
CA PHE A 578 18.94 -1.49 1.61
C PHE A 578 19.45 -0.99 2.96
N VAL A 579 19.51 0.34 3.08
CA VAL A 579 19.81 1.06 4.31
C VAL A 579 18.85 2.22 4.46
N LEU A 580 18.07 2.23 5.55
CA LEU A 580 17.21 3.32 5.95
C LEU A 580 17.82 4.00 7.17
N ASN A 581 18.07 5.29 7.07
CA ASN A 581 18.48 6.12 8.20
C ASN A 581 17.33 7.02 8.58
N TYR A 582 17.09 7.20 9.87
CA TYR A 582 16.15 8.16 10.39
C TYR A 582 16.85 9.06 11.40
N ASP A 583 16.49 10.33 11.35
CA ASP A 583 16.81 11.33 12.34
C ASP A 583 15.50 11.78 13.00
N GLU A 584 15.52 11.92 14.31
CA GLU A 584 14.34 12.30 15.12
C GLU A 584 13.15 11.32 14.95
N MET A 585 13.44 10.01 14.86
CA MET A 585 12.40 8.98 14.72
C MET A 585 11.41 9.03 15.89
N ILE A 586 10.11 9.16 15.62
CA ILE A 586 9.08 9.23 16.67
C ILE A 586 8.68 7.82 17.09
N GLU A 587 8.97 7.44 18.32
CA GLU A 587 8.58 6.15 18.89
C GLU A 587 7.90 6.34 20.24
N TYR A 588 6.91 5.49 20.55
CA TYR A 588 6.30 5.50 21.87
C TYR A 588 7.23 4.85 22.90
N THR A 589 7.50 5.59 23.97
CA THR A 589 8.41 5.18 25.04
C THR A 589 7.67 5.27 26.38
N LEU A 590 7.89 4.27 27.23
CA LEU A 590 7.38 4.29 28.59
C LEU A 590 8.13 5.33 29.43
N GLN A 591 7.39 6.20 30.08
CA GLN A 591 7.88 7.24 30.98
C GLN A 591 7.29 7.03 32.37
N ALA A 592 8.07 7.23 33.41
CA ALA A 592 7.56 7.32 34.78
C ALA A 592 6.87 8.68 35.01
N ALA A 593 5.69 8.67 35.61
CA ALA A 593 5.09 9.91 36.06
C ALA A 593 5.82 10.37 37.34
N THR A 594 6.41 11.56 37.29
CA THR A 594 7.17 12.13 38.40
C THR A 594 6.54 13.41 38.91
N ASP A 595 6.74 13.69 40.24
CA ASP A 595 6.43 14.97 40.84
C ASP A 595 7.44 16.05 40.46
N SER A 596 7.28 17.25 40.99
CA SER A 596 8.19 18.37 40.73
C SER A 596 9.62 18.17 41.20
N ASN A 597 9.87 17.16 42.03
CA ASN A 597 11.19 16.79 42.58
C ASN A 597 11.81 15.62 41.82
N GLY A 598 11.13 15.08 40.78
CA GLY A 598 11.60 13.90 40.02
C GLY A 598 11.28 12.56 40.70
N THR A 599 10.46 12.52 41.78
CA THR A 599 10.04 11.30 42.47
C THR A 599 8.87 10.66 41.72
N ILE A 600 8.92 9.33 41.51
CA ILE A 600 7.82 8.61 40.83
C ILE A 600 6.53 8.76 41.66
N ILE A 601 5.47 9.19 40.99
CA ILE A 601 4.15 9.30 41.58
C ILE A 601 3.61 7.89 41.83
N ILE A 602 3.16 7.67 43.08
CA ILE A 602 2.52 6.41 43.48
C ILE A 602 1.08 6.73 43.88
N GLU A 603 0.09 6.15 43.18
CA GLU A 603 -1.33 6.27 43.48
C GLU A 603 -1.85 4.90 43.93
N ASP A 604 -2.52 4.85 45.07
CA ASP A 604 -3.01 3.61 45.66
C ASP A 604 -1.96 2.48 45.80
N GLY A 605 -0.70 2.86 46.02
CA GLY A 605 0.43 1.93 46.11
C GLY A 605 1.00 1.48 44.76
N VAL A 606 0.48 1.98 43.67
CA VAL A 606 0.92 1.63 42.27
C VAL A 606 1.72 2.77 41.67
N PRO A 607 2.98 2.53 41.22
CA PRO A 607 3.75 3.50 40.48
C PRO A 607 3.02 3.88 39.17
N GLN A 608 2.95 5.16 38.86
CA GLN A 608 2.27 5.65 37.69
C GLN A 608 3.24 5.77 36.51
N PHE A 609 2.84 5.20 35.38
CA PHE A 609 3.58 5.26 34.12
C PHE A 609 2.69 5.79 32.99
N TYR A 610 3.30 6.33 31.95
CA TYR A 610 2.61 6.70 30.75
C TYR A 610 3.47 6.46 29.51
N PHE A 611 2.83 6.03 28.43
CA PHE A 611 3.43 6.01 27.12
C PHE A 611 3.36 7.40 26.47
N GLN A 612 4.51 7.84 25.99
CA GLN A 612 4.64 9.13 25.31
C GLN A 612 5.45 8.97 24.03
N PRO A 613 5.02 9.55 22.90
CA PRO A 613 5.85 9.61 21.70
C PRO A 613 7.00 10.59 21.95
N LEU A 614 8.20 10.11 21.70
CA LEU A 614 9.44 10.88 21.79
C LEU A 614 10.21 10.78 20.51
N ASN A 615 10.98 11.81 20.18
CA ASN A 615 11.98 11.72 19.14
C ASN A 615 13.16 10.89 19.66
N LEU A 616 13.40 9.74 19.05
CA LEU A 616 14.69 9.06 19.16
C LEU A 616 15.66 9.78 18.24
N GLY A 617 16.87 10.00 18.64
CA GLY A 617 17.86 10.66 17.79
C GLY A 617 18.09 9.88 16.48
N ARG A 618 19.27 9.36 16.26
CA ARG A 618 19.62 8.65 15.01
C ARG A 618 19.32 7.16 15.11
N THR A 619 18.62 6.63 14.10
CA THR A 619 18.37 5.20 13.98
C THR A 619 18.71 4.70 12.58
N ARG A 620 19.07 3.43 12.45
CA ARG A 620 19.42 2.81 11.16
C ARG A 620 18.82 1.42 11.05
N ILE A 621 18.24 1.15 9.89
CA ILE A 621 17.73 -0.17 9.54
C ILE A 621 18.43 -0.61 8.27
N SER A 622 19.14 -1.72 8.33
CA SER A 622 19.83 -2.30 7.19
C SER A 622 19.32 -3.72 6.95
N GLY A 623 19.32 -4.14 5.72
CA GLY A 623 18.85 -5.47 5.42
C GLY A 623 19.03 -5.88 3.97
N PHE A 624 18.56 -7.07 3.70
CA PHE A 624 18.42 -7.57 2.35
C PHE A 624 17.07 -8.25 2.14
N GLU A 625 16.65 -8.30 0.92
CA GLU A 625 15.41 -8.95 0.49
C GLU A 625 15.69 -9.76 -0.77
N VAL A 626 15.16 -10.99 -0.80
CA VAL A 626 15.15 -11.82 -2.00
C VAL A 626 13.72 -12.26 -2.22
N SER A 627 13.21 -12.12 -3.44
CA SER A 627 11.87 -12.56 -3.80
C SER A 627 11.83 -13.22 -5.17
N ALA A 628 10.82 -14.08 -5.35
CA ALA A 628 10.50 -14.76 -6.58
C ALA A 628 8.99 -14.68 -6.80
N THR A 629 8.59 -14.19 -7.97
CA THR A 629 7.17 -14.17 -8.37
C THR A 629 7.09 -14.74 -9.77
N GLY A 630 6.21 -15.71 -9.99
CA GLY A 630 6.13 -16.31 -11.30
C GLY A 630 4.95 -17.24 -11.47
N GLU A 631 4.78 -17.61 -12.74
CA GLU A 631 3.83 -18.62 -13.19
C GLU A 631 4.52 -19.57 -14.15
N GLY A 632 4.10 -20.82 -14.10
CA GLY A 632 4.72 -21.85 -14.94
C GLY A 632 3.94 -23.15 -14.91
N ARG A 633 4.61 -24.25 -15.27
CA ARG A 633 4.01 -25.59 -15.26
C ARG A 633 4.96 -26.59 -14.63
N VAL A 634 4.43 -27.46 -13.80
CA VAL A 634 5.11 -28.68 -13.34
C VAL A 634 4.44 -29.84 -14.05
N GLY A 635 5.13 -30.39 -15.07
CA GLY A 635 4.50 -31.31 -15.99
C GLY A 635 3.39 -30.63 -16.80
N ARG A 636 2.13 -31.04 -16.57
CA ARG A 636 0.95 -30.46 -17.24
C ARG A 636 0.17 -29.48 -16.34
N ILE A 637 0.56 -29.35 -15.10
CA ILE A 637 -0.17 -28.57 -14.10
C ILE A 637 0.39 -27.17 -14.06
N PRO A 638 -0.38 -26.12 -14.42
CA PRO A 638 -0.01 -24.74 -14.20
C PRO A 638 0.18 -24.44 -12.70
N ILE A 639 1.20 -23.66 -12.39
CA ILE A 639 1.48 -23.18 -11.03
C ILE A 639 1.72 -21.68 -11.03
N ARG A 640 1.31 -21.06 -9.95
CA ARG A 640 1.62 -19.65 -9.61
C ARG A 640 2.29 -19.62 -8.25
N ALA A 641 3.33 -18.84 -8.13
CA ALA A 641 4.07 -18.76 -6.88
C ALA A 641 4.54 -17.34 -6.58
N VAL A 642 4.44 -16.96 -5.31
CA VAL A 642 5.08 -15.79 -4.73
C VAL A 642 5.87 -16.26 -3.51
N ALA A 643 7.16 -15.97 -3.48
CA ALA A 643 8.01 -16.33 -2.37
C ALA A 643 8.96 -15.17 -2.07
N GLY A 644 9.34 -15.00 -0.81
CA GLY A 644 10.39 -14.04 -0.47
C GLY A 644 10.84 -14.16 0.96
N TYR A 645 12.09 -13.80 1.16
CA TYR A 645 12.73 -13.69 2.46
C TYR A 645 13.31 -12.29 2.62
N THR A 646 13.04 -11.70 3.78
CA THR A 646 13.57 -10.39 4.15
C THR A 646 14.28 -10.51 5.49
N TYR A 647 15.46 -9.95 5.57
CA TYR A 647 16.22 -9.80 6.80
C TYR A 647 16.44 -8.33 7.10
N ASN A 648 16.20 -7.92 8.36
CA ASN A 648 16.34 -6.55 8.85
C ASN A 648 17.16 -6.54 10.14
N TYR A 649 18.07 -5.60 10.25
CA TYR A 649 18.71 -5.21 11.51
C TYR A 649 18.34 -3.75 11.80
N ALA A 650 17.57 -3.54 12.86
CA ALA A 650 17.06 -2.21 13.22
C ALA A 650 17.75 -1.74 14.50
N GLY A 651 18.72 -0.86 14.36
CA GLY A 651 19.56 -0.34 15.45
C GLY A 651 19.17 1.06 15.88
N ASP A 652 19.20 1.30 17.19
CA ASP A 652 19.16 2.61 17.82
C ASP A 652 20.60 3.12 18.00
N LEU A 653 20.95 4.23 17.36
CA LEU A 653 22.29 4.81 17.40
C LEU A 653 22.38 6.01 18.37
N SER A 654 21.28 6.34 19.06
CA SER A 654 21.16 7.55 19.88
C SER A 654 21.95 7.42 21.20
N ASN A 655 22.01 6.20 21.74
CA ASN A 655 22.52 5.96 23.10
C ASN A 655 24.04 5.72 23.14
N ASP A 656 24.68 5.48 22.00
CA ASP A 656 26.12 5.23 21.93
C ASP A 656 26.72 5.81 20.64
N PRO A 657 27.42 6.96 20.71
CA PRO A 657 28.07 7.54 19.54
C PRO A 657 29.06 6.60 18.85
N ALA A 658 29.63 5.61 19.57
CA ALA A 658 30.51 4.62 18.97
C ALA A 658 29.77 3.67 18.03
N GLN A 659 28.46 3.41 18.24
CA GLN A 659 27.65 2.61 17.36
C GLN A 659 27.31 3.30 16.04
N ASP A 660 27.41 4.61 15.97
CA ASP A 660 27.26 5.37 14.70
C ASP A 660 28.47 5.18 13.76
N SER A 661 29.60 4.67 14.29
CA SER A 661 30.71 4.32 13.40
C SER A 661 30.28 3.18 12.47
N LEU A 662 30.51 3.36 11.18
CA LEU A 662 30.16 2.41 10.13
C LEU A 662 30.68 0.99 10.43
N HIS A 663 31.85 0.91 11.04
CA HIS A 663 32.51 -0.36 11.39
C HIS A 663 31.76 -1.11 12.52
N VAL A 664 31.36 -0.41 13.58
CA VAL A 664 30.65 -1.03 14.73
C VAL A 664 29.25 -1.45 14.30
N TYR A 665 28.53 -0.58 13.58
CA TYR A 665 27.19 -0.92 13.08
C TYR A 665 27.20 -2.15 12.17
N TRP A 666 28.09 -2.19 11.18
CA TRP A 666 28.19 -3.34 10.28
C TRP A 666 28.75 -4.59 10.98
N GLY A 667 29.60 -4.42 12.01
CA GLY A 667 29.99 -5.50 12.90
C GLY A 667 28.79 -6.12 13.60
N ASN A 668 27.95 -5.32 14.25
CA ASN A 668 26.73 -5.75 14.90
C ASN A 668 25.70 -6.37 13.91
N PHE A 669 25.59 -5.79 12.71
CA PHE A 669 24.77 -6.35 11.64
C PHE A 669 25.23 -7.78 11.26
N LEU A 670 26.53 -7.98 11.04
CA LEU A 670 27.09 -9.29 10.70
C LEU A 670 26.99 -10.29 11.87
N GLN A 671 27.24 -9.85 13.09
CA GLN A 671 27.07 -10.67 14.30
C GLN A 671 25.62 -11.08 14.51
N SER A 672 24.65 -10.24 14.18
CA SER A 672 23.23 -10.54 14.34
C SER A 672 22.74 -11.76 13.56
N PHE A 673 23.53 -12.25 12.60
CA PHE A 673 23.24 -13.51 11.90
C PHE A 673 23.56 -14.78 12.72
N GLY A 674 24.40 -14.69 13.77
CA GLY A 674 24.91 -15.86 14.46
C GLY A 674 24.86 -15.83 16.00
N GLU A 675 24.52 -14.72 16.64
CA GLU A 675 24.59 -14.59 18.09
C GLU A 675 23.26 -14.62 18.83
N ALA A 676 23.38 -15.05 20.07
CA ALA A 676 22.29 -15.12 21.01
C ALA A 676 21.67 -13.73 21.27
N ARG A 677 20.37 -13.71 21.30
CA ARG A 677 19.45 -12.61 21.54
C ARG A 677 19.85 -11.67 22.69
N ASP A 678 20.38 -12.24 23.78
CA ASP A 678 20.50 -11.56 25.07
C ASP A 678 21.56 -10.45 25.09
N SER A 679 22.62 -10.55 24.28
CA SER A 679 23.71 -9.57 24.28
C SER A 679 23.32 -8.25 23.55
N LEU A 680 22.50 -8.33 22.49
CA LEU A 680 22.08 -7.18 21.71
C LEU A 680 20.92 -6.41 22.38
N VAL A 681 20.01 -7.15 23.05
CA VAL A 681 18.88 -6.55 23.78
C VAL A 681 19.36 -5.90 25.08
N ALA A 682 20.29 -6.55 25.80
CA ALA A 682 20.88 -5.98 27.01
C ALA A 682 21.69 -4.70 26.76
N ALA A 683 22.21 -4.54 25.53
CA ALA A 683 22.92 -3.32 25.13
C ALA A 683 21.99 -2.15 24.76
N GLY A 684 20.66 -2.35 24.70
CA GLY A 684 19.68 -1.32 24.30
C GLY A 684 19.86 -0.84 22.85
N SER A 685 20.50 -1.66 22.01
CA SER A 685 20.87 -1.28 20.64
C SER A 685 19.82 -1.60 19.58
N LEU A 686 18.73 -2.30 19.95
CA LEU A 686 17.68 -2.70 19.02
C LEU A 686 16.42 -1.83 19.16
N LEU A 687 15.87 -1.44 18.04
CA LEU A 687 14.55 -0.82 18.00
C LEU A 687 13.47 -1.86 18.34
N LYS A 688 12.50 -1.44 19.16
CA LYS A 688 11.43 -2.31 19.67
C LYS A 688 10.43 -2.73 18.60
N TYR A 689 9.75 -3.87 18.83
CA TYR A 689 8.62 -4.37 18.03
C TYR A 689 8.93 -4.60 16.55
N ARG A 690 10.12 -5.12 16.25
CA ARG A 690 10.55 -5.44 14.89
C ARG A 690 10.99 -6.89 14.79
N ASN A 691 10.58 -7.55 13.71
CA ASN A 691 11.07 -8.87 13.37
C ASN A 691 12.37 -8.74 12.57
N LYS A 692 13.40 -9.51 12.90
CA LYS A 692 14.64 -9.57 12.13
C LYS A 692 14.45 -10.27 10.79
N GLY A 693 13.71 -11.38 10.76
CA GLY A 693 13.52 -12.19 9.57
C GLY A 693 12.06 -12.47 9.28
N ALA A 694 11.70 -12.47 8.01
CA ALA A 694 10.38 -12.86 7.54
C ALA A 694 10.48 -13.69 6.26
N LEU A 695 9.90 -14.89 6.27
CA LEU A 695 9.75 -15.76 5.11
C LEU A 695 8.27 -15.85 4.74
N LYS A 696 7.95 -15.60 3.48
CA LYS A 696 6.61 -15.73 2.93
C LYS A 696 6.65 -16.56 1.66
N VAL A 697 5.77 -17.53 1.56
CA VAL A 697 5.62 -18.39 0.38
C VAL A 697 4.13 -18.60 0.16
N ASP A 698 3.66 -18.39 -1.05
CA ASP A 698 2.30 -18.72 -1.49
C ASP A 698 2.41 -19.43 -2.85
N VAL A 699 1.93 -20.65 -2.93
CA VAL A 699 1.96 -21.47 -4.14
C VAL A 699 0.55 -21.96 -4.44
N GLU A 700 0.16 -21.86 -5.69
CA GLU A 700 -1.14 -22.31 -6.19
C GLU A 700 -0.96 -23.19 -7.42
N TRP A 701 -1.68 -24.30 -7.47
CA TRP A 701 -1.75 -25.27 -8.55
C TRP A 701 -3.11 -25.20 -9.23
N ASP A 702 -3.13 -25.06 -10.53
CA ASP A 702 -4.34 -25.09 -11.34
C ASP A 702 -4.48 -26.47 -12.01
N MET A 703 -5.51 -27.20 -11.63
CA MET A 703 -5.80 -28.54 -12.11
C MET A 703 -7.08 -28.57 -12.96
N GLY A 704 -7.33 -27.49 -13.70
CA GLY A 704 -8.53 -27.30 -14.49
C GLY A 704 -9.71 -26.80 -13.62
N PRO A 705 -10.75 -27.63 -13.37
CA PRO A 705 -11.85 -27.16 -12.52
C PRO A 705 -11.48 -27.05 -11.05
N LEU A 706 -10.35 -27.66 -10.63
CA LEU A 706 -9.84 -27.61 -9.27
C LEU A 706 -8.61 -26.73 -9.19
N THR A 707 -8.55 -25.85 -8.19
CA THR A 707 -7.36 -25.07 -7.85
C THR A 707 -7.02 -25.35 -6.39
N ALA A 708 -5.77 -25.67 -6.10
CA ALA A 708 -5.29 -25.89 -4.73
C ALA A 708 -4.16 -24.92 -4.41
N GLY A 709 -4.04 -24.47 -3.18
CA GLY A 709 -2.96 -23.58 -2.79
C GLY A 709 -2.53 -23.76 -1.34
N VAL A 710 -1.27 -23.47 -1.08
CA VAL A 710 -0.67 -23.48 0.26
C VAL A 710 0.14 -22.21 0.43
N ALA A 711 -0.02 -21.57 1.60
CA ALA A 711 0.79 -20.43 1.98
C ALA A 711 1.49 -20.67 3.32
N VAL A 712 2.72 -20.18 3.42
CA VAL A 712 3.54 -20.19 4.64
C VAL A 712 3.96 -18.77 4.96
N ASN A 713 3.72 -18.35 6.19
CA ASN A 713 4.23 -17.10 6.72
C ASN A 713 5.00 -17.42 8.01
N HIS A 714 6.29 -17.15 7.98
CA HIS A 714 7.14 -17.25 9.16
C HIS A 714 7.73 -15.86 9.45
N GLN A 715 7.60 -15.43 10.70
CA GLN A 715 8.21 -14.21 11.22
C GLN A 715 9.11 -14.60 12.40
N SER A 716 10.32 -14.09 12.39
CA SER A 716 11.24 -14.29 13.52
C SER A 716 10.64 -13.70 14.80
N PHE A 717 11.20 -14.08 15.91
CA PHE A 717 10.83 -13.52 17.21
C PHE A 717 11.06 -11.99 17.23
N ILE A 718 10.25 -11.29 18.03
CA ILE A 718 10.43 -9.86 18.33
C ILE A 718 11.40 -9.76 19.51
N ASP A 719 12.66 -9.44 19.24
CA ASP A 719 13.71 -9.46 20.27
C ASP A 719 13.50 -8.38 21.33
N ALA A 720 13.17 -7.17 20.93
CA ALA A 720 13.01 -6.03 21.81
C ALA A 720 11.55 -5.61 21.96
N VAL A 721 11.07 -5.53 23.19
CA VAL A 721 9.77 -4.98 23.61
C VAL A 721 9.97 -4.04 24.79
N ASP A 722 8.93 -3.30 25.19
CA ASP A 722 9.00 -2.55 26.43
C ASP A 722 9.06 -3.51 27.63
N TRP A 723 10.08 -3.36 28.47
CA TRP A 723 10.31 -4.21 29.64
C TRP A 723 9.10 -4.25 30.59
N TYR A 724 8.37 -3.14 30.71
CA TYR A 724 7.20 -3.05 31.56
C TYR A 724 6.07 -3.99 31.15
N PHE A 725 5.97 -4.33 29.86
CA PHE A 725 4.99 -5.33 29.42
C PHE A 725 5.31 -6.75 29.94
N GLU A 726 6.58 -7.07 30.13
CA GLU A 726 6.96 -8.36 30.71
C GLU A 726 6.54 -8.47 32.19
N GLU A 727 6.51 -7.35 32.91
CA GLU A 727 6.03 -7.28 34.29
C GLU A 727 4.50 -7.17 34.40
N LEU A 728 3.87 -6.40 33.47
CA LEU A 728 2.45 -6.11 33.52
C LEU A 728 1.58 -7.24 32.97
N ILE A 729 2.00 -7.87 31.87
CA ILE A 729 1.18 -8.83 31.14
C ILE A 729 1.49 -10.23 31.66
N SER A 730 0.53 -10.78 32.41
CA SER A 730 0.70 -12.10 33.01
C SER A 730 1.01 -13.17 31.97
N GLY A 731 2.07 -13.93 32.19
CA GLY A 731 2.53 -14.99 31.33
C GLY A 731 3.24 -14.53 30.05
N LEU A 732 3.49 -13.21 29.85
CA LEU A 732 4.22 -12.76 28.67
C LEU A 732 5.65 -13.29 28.62
N VAL A 733 6.34 -13.34 29.74
CA VAL A 733 7.68 -13.95 29.84
C VAL A 733 7.63 -15.41 29.40
N ASN A 734 6.66 -16.18 29.91
CA ASN A 734 6.46 -17.59 29.53
C ASN A 734 6.23 -17.77 28.04
N TYR A 735 5.42 -16.88 27.41
CA TYR A 735 5.22 -16.87 25.96
C TYR A 735 6.55 -16.63 25.23
N ARG A 736 7.30 -15.63 25.66
CA ARG A 736 8.56 -15.24 25.02
C ARG A 736 9.64 -16.32 25.12
N GLU A 737 9.68 -17.07 26.23
CA GLU A 737 10.59 -18.20 26.45
C GLU A 737 10.21 -19.42 25.60
N GLN A 738 8.90 -19.69 25.43
CA GLN A 738 8.42 -20.84 24.66
C GLN A 738 8.52 -20.64 23.15
N PHE A 739 8.35 -19.40 22.65
CA PHE A 739 8.24 -19.12 21.21
C PHE A 739 9.43 -18.32 20.67
N THR A 740 10.65 -18.59 21.14
CA THR A 740 11.90 -17.92 20.72
C THR A 740 12.20 -18.03 19.22
N ASN A 741 11.66 -19.04 18.52
CA ASN A 741 11.82 -19.25 17.08
C ASN A 741 10.86 -18.39 16.23
N GLY A 742 10.06 -17.55 16.88
CA GLY A 742 9.06 -16.72 16.20
C GLY A 742 7.79 -17.49 15.84
N ALA A 743 6.96 -16.86 15.00
CA ALA A 743 5.66 -17.37 14.64
C ALA A 743 5.65 -17.98 13.24
N LYS A 744 5.07 -19.17 13.09
CA LYS A 744 4.92 -19.85 11.81
C LYS A 744 3.46 -20.20 11.58
N ARG A 745 2.89 -19.71 10.48
CA ARG A 745 1.51 -19.99 10.09
C ARG A 745 1.47 -20.66 8.72
N TRP A 746 0.67 -21.73 8.64
CA TRP A 746 0.33 -22.40 7.41
C TRP A 746 -1.12 -22.15 7.07
N ASP A 747 -1.39 -21.78 5.83
CA ASP A 747 -2.74 -21.64 5.30
C ASP A 747 -2.88 -22.57 4.08
N ALA A 748 -4.06 -23.18 3.90
CA ALA A 748 -4.36 -24.03 2.77
C ALA A 748 -5.70 -23.66 2.15
N ARG A 749 -5.83 -23.88 0.84
CA ARG A 749 -7.06 -23.62 0.12
C ARG A 749 -7.28 -24.61 -1.01
N ILE A 750 -8.53 -24.94 -1.27
CA ILE A 750 -8.96 -25.69 -2.43
C ILE A 750 -10.24 -25.07 -2.99
N SER A 751 -10.30 -24.91 -4.29
CA SER A 751 -11.47 -24.31 -4.96
C SER A 751 -11.89 -25.19 -6.13
N TYR A 752 -13.18 -25.28 -6.35
CA TYR A 752 -13.80 -25.90 -7.52
C TYR A 752 -14.54 -24.84 -8.31
N THR A 753 -14.22 -24.69 -9.58
CA THR A 753 -14.91 -23.81 -10.52
C THR A 753 -15.84 -24.65 -11.42
N ALA A 754 -17.12 -24.41 -11.28
CA ALA A 754 -18.15 -25.06 -12.07
C ALA A 754 -18.12 -24.56 -13.54
N PRO A 755 -18.68 -25.32 -14.51
CA PRO A 755 -18.65 -24.94 -15.94
C PRO A 755 -19.28 -23.60 -16.28
N LYS A 756 -20.17 -23.09 -15.43
CA LYS A 756 -20.79 -21.75 -15.58
C LYS A 756 -20.08 -20.64 -14.82
N GLY A 757 -18.85 -20.88 -14.33
CA GLY A 757 -18.03 -19.88 -13.64
C GLY A 757 -18.31 -19.72 -12.13
N GLN A 758 -19.26 -20.46 -11.54
CA GLN A 758 -19.42 -20.45 -10.08
C GLN A 758 -18.24 -21.14 -9.41
N ARG A 759 -17.68 -20.50 -8.38
CA ARG A 759 -16.52 -20.99 -7.64
C ARG A 759 -16.90 -21.30 -6.19
N PHE A 760 -16.59 -22.51 -5.75
CA PHE A 760 -16.71 -22.96 -4.37
C PHE A 760 -15.33 -23.17 -3.78
N SER A 761 -15.03 -22.53 -2.68
CA SER A 761 -13.72 -22.59 -2.06
C SER A 761 -13.82 -23.01 -0.59
N LEU A 762 -12.91 -23.92 -0.20
CA LEU A 762 -12.62 -24.23 1.20
C LEU A 762 -11.26 -23.59 1.51
N VAL A 763 -11.25 -22.69 2.49
CA VAL A 763 -10.04 -22.01 2.94
C VAL A 763 -9.80 -22.32 4.41
N VAL A 764 -8.59 -22.74 4.74
CA VAL A 764 -8.18 -23.07 6.11
C VAL A 764 -7.01 -22.17 6.47
N ASN A 765 -7.25 -21.19 7.30
CA ASN A 765 -6.19 -20.34 7.86
C ASN A 765 -5.66 -20.99 9.13
N ASN A 766 -4.36 -20.84 9.39
CA ASN A 766 -3.65 -21.48 10.50
C ASN A 766 -3.93 -23.00 10.54
N LEU A 767 -3.64 -23.70 9.44
CA LEU A 767 -3.91 -25.12 9.23
C LEU A 767 -3.38 -26.00 10.37
N THR A 768 -2.21 -25.67 10.91
CA THR A 768 -1.56 -26.43 11.99
C THR A 768 -2.09 -26.08 13.38
N ASN A 769 -3.02 -25.13 13.49
CA ASN A 769 -3.51 -24.57 14.75
C ASN A 769 -2.38 -24.01 15.64
N GLY A 770 -1.31 -23.48 15.02
CA GLY A 770 -0.14 -22.99 15.75
C GLY A 770 -0.45 -21.72 16.55
N VAL A 771 0.25 -21.59 17.67
CA VAL A 771 0.17 -20.42 18.54
C VAL A 771 0.93 -19.26 17.90
N VAL A 772 0.25 -18.17 17.61
CA VAL A 772 0.81 -16.97 16.98
C VAL A 772 0.34 -15.75 17.77
N SER A 773 1.26 -14.93 18.25
CA SER A 773 0.91 -13.62 18.80
C SER A 773 0.97 -12.56 17.70
N THR A 774 -0.06 -11.73 17.61
CA THR A 774 -0.10 -10.59 16.67
C THR A 774 0.72 -9.42 17.19
N ARG A 775 0.87 -9.32 18.51
CA ARG A 775 1.79 -8.45 19.26
C ARG A 775 1.85 -8.93 20.71
N PRO A 776 2.78 -8.44 21.52
CA PRO A 776 2.76 -8.75 22.96
C PRO A 776 1.40 -8.43 23.59
N GLY A 777 0.83 -9.40 24.31
CA GLY A 777 -0.46 -9.27 24.99
C GLY A 777 -1.71 -9.56 24.15
N ILE A 778 -1.58 -9.96 22.88
CA ILE A 778 -2.71 -10.38 22.01
C ILE A 778 -2.34 -11.62 21.21
N MET A 779 -3.17 -12.63 21.34
CA MET A 779 -3.06 -13.86 20.57
C MET A 779 -3.75 -13.74 19.21
N GLY A 780 -3.18 -14.38 18.22
CA GLY A 780 -3.77 -14.56 16.89
C GLY A 780 -4.87 -15.63 16.88
N ALA A 781 -5.57 -15.72 15.75
CA ALA A 781 -6.66 -16.67 15.57
C ALA A 781 -6.16 -18.13 15.60
N PRO A 782 -6.92 -19.04 16.26
CA PRO A 782 -6.75 -20.47 16.08
C PRO A 782 -7.05 -20.85 14.64
N ARG A 783 -7.06 -22.15 14.32
CA ARG A 783 -7.46 -22.59 12.99
C ARG A 783 -8.85 -22.07 12.66
N HIS A 784 -8.96 -21.45 11.47
CA HIS A 784 -10.21 -20.88 10.97
C HIS A 784 -10.54 -21.51 9.62
N VAL A 785 -11.67 -22.23 9.56
CA VAL A 785 -12.12 -22.94 8.38
C VAL A 785 -13.27 -22.17 7.75
N MET A 786 -13.15 -21.84 6.47
CA MET A 786 -14.13 -21.03 5.75
C MET A 786 -14.59 -21.72 4.47
N LEU A 787 -15.89 -21.66 4.22
CA LEU A 787 -16.53 -21.97 2.95
C LEU A 787 -16.90 -20.67 2.24
N ARG A 788 -16.51 -20.55 0.98
CA ARG A 788 -16.79 -19.38 0.15
C ARG A 788 -17.42 -19.78 -1.18
N PHE A 789 -18.35 -18.99 -1.61
CA PHE A 789 -19.01 -19.08 -2.92
C PHE A 789 -18.86 -17.75 -3.66
N ASP A 790 -18.35 -17.81 -4.89
CA ASP A 790 -18.23 -16.67 -5.79
C ASP A 790 -18.94 -16.96 -7.10
N THR A 791 -19.60 -15.95 -7.65
CA THR A 791 -20.21 -16.03 -8.99
C THR A 791 -20.16 -14.67 -9.66
N THR A 792 -19.99 -14.68 -10.98
CA THR A 792 -20.01 -13.49 -11.84
C THR A 792 -21.01 -13.71 -12.97
N PHE A 793 -21.84 -12.68 -13.23
CA PHE A 793 -22.86 -12.66 -14.25
C PHE A 793 -22.54 -11.60 -15.28
#